data_56c73d6c0d466c043c0dcbd38d9206f6
#
_entry.id   56c73d6c0d466c043c0dcbd38d9206f6
#
_cell.length_a   1.000
_cell.length_b   1.000
_cell.length_c   1.000
_cell.angle_alpha   90.00
_cell.angle_beta   90.00
_cell.angle_gamma   90.00
#
_symmetry.space_group_name_H-M   'P 1'
#
loop_
_entity.id
_entity.type
_entity.pdbx_description
1 polymer ?
#
loop_
_entity_poly.entity_id
_entity_poly.type
_entity_poly.pdbx_seq_one_letter_code
_entity_poly.pdbx_strand_id
1 'polypeptide(L)'
;LQNLQYFLVVFCAWRRGGSFVVAARLVRYLVAGLLLILLPVPGQAQETRLRKTKDAKKEGLPLQTVETDDLRLVYFGGIQDYLVPHVVGCFENSMEFQRDLWGYTPSEQVTVFIADFSDRGNASAASVPRNFLYLQTSPLGFDYEALSANERMNWLMNHELVHVAAVDNGARSDIGARKFFVGKVAPVEENPESILYFYLTAPRDAAPRWYHEGIAVFVETWMAKGRGRAQGVFDEMVFRSMVLDGSHFYDPLGLVSKGTKVDFQVEINSYLYGTRFVSYMVKMHGPEKLVHWIARSEDSKKYFAAQFKRVYGMKIEEAWADWIAWEAEFQRKNIETIREYPITPHADLSARALGSVSRAYYDPETAKIYAAFNYPGVVAHVGAINVDDGTVEKIIDIKGPVIYHVTSLAYDPETKTLFYTTDNLEHRDIRAVDAVTGEDRTLLKDIRIGNLAFNPADRSIWGVRHFNGLATLARVPAPWDDWEQIHTWPYGDIMYGLDVSPDGKLLSASVGELTGRHSLRVWEIESLLAGDMTPIATLDFGNSIPSDFVFTADGKYLYGSSYYTGVSNIVRFDWAAEQHDFVSNTETGYFRPVPLEDGRLAVFRFTGEGFVPAVIDPAPLEDINAVPLLGYELIEEYPVLKEWDVGSPSEIDLEEKITARGDYHGFKEIGLESIYPIVQGYRDTWALGFRINFSDPMQLNRIDFSASYSPDSDLPSDERLHMNFRFRRYNWWVNVAHNYADFYDLFGPTLMSRKGQRYLAGWDKVLVYDKPRKMELNLIGGFFDNIDELPRYQDVPSPVDQLASFSVRLGFENVRGSLGKVDDEKGHRWEVLNVNKLIEGDYIPSLVGNYDVGFDVPLRHSSVWLRTSAGFAVGELDDQLSNFFFGGFQNNYVDHRSVKRYRDWWTFPGVEINEIFGRTYGRLMVEWNLPPFRFERAGTPGFYIPWMRASLFASGIALNPEQEDVFRSEVANVGTQVDFRFTVLARLPMTLSLGYAAAFESGFDTRHEGMISLNILH
;
A
#
# COMPACT_ATOMS: atom_id res chain seq x y z
N LEU A 1 -15.16 -24.51 18.48
CA LEU A 1 -15.92 -25.10 19.62
C LEU A 1 -15.27 -26.38 20.17
N GLN A 2 -14.75 -27.31 19.31
CA GLN A 2 -14.03 -28.49 19.78
C GLN A 2 -12.72 -28.16 20.52
N ASN A 3 -12.00 -27.14 20.10
CA ASN A 3 -10.76 -26.67 20.75
C ASN A 3 -11.04 -25.94 22.07
N LEU A 4 -12.23 -25.38 22.26
CA LEU A 4 -12.63 -24.74 23.51
C LEU A 4 -12.97 -25.80 24.59
N GLN A 5 -13.45 -26.97 24.19
CA GLN A 5 -13.71 -28.09 25.11
C GLN A 5 -12.42 -28.67 25.71
N TYR A 6 -11.33 -28.75 24.95
CA TYR A 6 -10.03 -29.18 25.47
C TYR A 6 -9.46 -28.17 26.48
N PHE A 7 -9.71 -26.90 26.29
CA PHE A 7 -9.27 -25.82 27.19
C PHE A 7 -10.03 -25.89 28.53
N LEU A 8 -11.32 -26.16 28.50
CA LEU A 8 -12.16 -26.32 29.69
C LEU A 8 -11.81 -27.60 30.49
N VAL A 9 -11.37 -28.67 29.82
CA VAL A 9 -10.95 -29.92 30.51
C VAL A 9 -9.62 -29.71 31.26
N VAL A 10 -8.70 -28.93 30.73
CA VAL A 10 -7.44 -28.56 31.42
C VAL A 10 -7.75 -27.67 32.63
N PHE A 11 -8.70 -26.75 32.53
CA PHE A 11 -9.13 -25.89 33.62
C PHE A 11 -9.85 -26.65 34.75
N CYS A 12 -10.62 -27.69 34.43
CA CYS A 12 -11.28 -28.56 35.39
C CYS A 12 -10.32 -29.54 36.10
N ALA A 13 -9.24 -29.97 35.47
CA ALA A 13 -8.19 -30.81 36.07
C ALA A 13 -7.35 -30.05 37.11
N TRP A 14 -7.16 -28.75 36.92
CA TRP A 14 -6.40 -27.90 37.84
C TRP A 14 -7.10 -27.66 39.19
N ARG A 15 -8.42 -27.67 39.22
CA ARG A 15 -9.22 -27.53 40.46
C ARG A 15 -9.09 -28.71 41.47
N ARG A 16 -8.32 -29.76 41.12
CA ARG A 16 -8.15 -30.98 41.94
C ARG A 16 -6.75 -31.18 42.51
N GLY A 17 -5.97 -30.12 42.75
CA GLY A 17 -4.80 -30.23 43.63
C GLY A 17 -3.55 -30.89 42.99
N GLY A 18 -3.34 -30.77 41.69
CA GLY A 18 -2.11 -31.23 41.03
C GLY A 18 -0.92 -30.27 41.32
N SER A 19 0.25 -30.84 41.66
CA SER A 19 1.42 -30.05 41.95
C SER A 19 1.94 -29.23 40.79
N PHE A 20 2.55 -28.06 41.07
CA PHE A 20 3.17 -27.12 40.11
C PHE A 20 4.11 -27.81 39.09
N VAL A 21 4.80 -28.87 39.53
CA VAL A 21 5.67 -29.69 38.66
C VAL A 21 4.91 -30.38 37.53
N VAL A 22 3.67 -30.77 37.75
CA VAL A 22 2.80 -31.37 36.71
C VAL A 22 2.29 -30.30 35.77
N ALA A 23 1.92 -29.12 36.29
CA ALA A 23 1.51 -27.96 35.46
C ALA A 23 2.70 -27.44 34.59
N ALA A 24 3.88 -27.30 35.15
CA ALA A 24 5.10 -26.94 34.40
C ALA A 24 5.51 -27.99 33.35
N ARG A 25 5.34 -29.28 33.65
CA ARG A 25 5.56 -30.36 32.68
C ARG A 25 4.47 -30.36 31.57
N LEU A 26 3.20 -30.11 31.91
CA LEU A 26 2.13 -29.97 30.94
C LEU A 26 2.30 -28.75 30.06
N VAL A 27 2.76 -27.62 30.61
CA VAL A 27 3.14 -26.41 29.83
C VAL A 27 4.36 -26.70 28.95
N ARG A 28 5.38 -27.42 29.43
CA ARG A 28 6.51 -27.88 28.59
C ARG A 28 6.06 -28.82 27.46
N TYR A 29 5.11 -29.73 27.69
CA TYR A 29 4.57 -30.60 26.66
C TYR A 29 3.60 -29.86 25.70
N LEU A 30 2.81 -28.89 26.22
CA LEU A 30 1.98 -28.02 25.40
C LEU A 30 2.84 -27.07 24.55
N VAL A 31 3.90 -26.50 25.11
CA VAL A 31 4.88 -25.69 24.39
C VAL A 31 5.64 -26.55 23.39
N ALA A 32 6.06 -27.76 23.75
CA ALA A 32 6.70 -28.69 22.81
C ALA A 32 5.73 -29.19 21.71
N GLY A 33 4.46 -29.34 21.99
CA GLY A 33 3.41 -29.69 21.02
C GLY A 33 2.97 -28.49 20.16
N LEU A 34 3.08 -27.26 20.69
CA LEU A 34 2.85 -26.00 19.97
C LEU A 34 4.07 -25.53 19.15
N LEU A 35 5.25 -26.15 19.34
CA LEU A 35 6.52 -25.85 18.68
C LEU A 35 6.50 -26.00 17.14
N LEU A 36 5.38 -26.19 16.52
CA LEU A 36 5.27 -26.42 15.08
C LEU A 36 4.72 -25.23 14.30
N ILE A 37 4.62 -24.00 14.84
CA ILE A 37 3.98 -22.92 14.06
C ILE A 37 4.29 -21.51 14.61
N LEU A 38 4.99 -20.46 13.92
CA LEU A 38 4.85 -19.04 14.21
C LEU A 38 5.75 -17.95 13.73
N LEU A 39 5.50 -16.63 13.38
CA LEU A 39 5.59 -15.34 13.54
C LEU A 39 5.79 -14.09 12.79
N PRO A 40 6.29 -12.90 12.91
CA PRO A 40 5.76 -11.57 13.06
C PRO A 40 5.51 -10.74 11.80
N VAL A 41 5.18 -9.44 11.98
CA VAL A 41 4.45 -8.52 11.10
C VAL A 41 5.15 -8.21 9.77
N PRO A 42 4.52 -8.47 8.65
CA PRO A 42 4.87 -7.92 7.35
C PRO A 42 4.08 -6.65 7.05
N GLY A 43 4.56 -5.83 6.10
CA GLY A 43 3.77 -4.74 5.54
C GLY A 43 2.38 -5.20 5.06
N GLN A 44 1.42 -4.30 4.99
CA GLN A 44 -0.02 -4.62 4.76
C GLN A 44 -0.27 -5.59 3.58
N ALA A 45 0.48 -5.46 2.48
CA ALA A 45 0.35 -6.35 1.32
C ALA A 45 0.78 -7.80 1.63
N GLN A 46 1.84 -7.99 2.39
CA GLN A 46 2.31 -9.31 2.80
C GLN A 46 1.36 -9.96 3.82
N GLU A 47 0.80 -9.17 4.74
CA GLU A 47 -0.21 -9.64 5.69
C GLU A 47 -1.46 -10.14 4.97
N THR A 48 -1.98 -9.38 4.03
CA THR A 48 -3.11 -9.77 3.19
C THR A 48 -2.81 -11.05 2.41
N ARG A 49 -1.63 -11.15 1.80
CA ARG A 49 -1.18 -12.33 1.07
C ARG A 49 -1.16 -13.57 1.97
N LEU A 50 -0.56 -13.49 3.15
CA LEU A 50 -0.47 -14.62 4.08
C LEU A 50 -1.84 -15.08 4.56
N ARG A 51 -2.72 -14.13 4.91
CA ARG A 51 -4.08 -14.40 5.35
C ARG A 51 -4.92 -15.07 4.26
N LYS A 52 -5.00 -14.47 3.09
CA LYS A 52 -5.80 -14.99 1.97
C LYS A 52 -5.28 -16.33 1.45
N THR A 53 -3.97 -16.55 1.39
CA THR A 53 -3.40 -17.85 1.04
C THR A 53 -3.80 -18.95 2.02
N LYS A 54 -3.84 -18.63 3.32
CA LYS A 54 -4.30 -19.56 4.34
C LYS A 54 -5.78 -19.86 4.23
N ASP A 55 -6.61 -18.85 3.99
CA ASP A 55 -8.05 -19.01 3.88
C ASP A 55 -8.41 -19.82 2.63
N ALA A 56 -7.82 -19.56 1.48
CA ALA A 56 -7.98 -20.38 0.26
C ALA A 56 -7.60 -21.86 0.48
N LYS A 57 -6.52 -22.13 1.20
CA LYS A 57 -6.17 -23.53 1.57
C LYS A 57 -7.18 -24.19 2.47
N LYS A 58 -7.85 -23.47 3.36
CA LYS A 58 -8.95 -24.01 4.19
C LYS A 58 -10.19 -24.36 3.37
N GLU A 59 -10.43 -23.61 2.29
CA GLU A 59 -11.49 -23.88 1.32
C GLU A 59 -11.17 -25.04 0.39
N GLY A 60 -10.00 -25.66 0.56
CA GLY A 60 -9.58 -26.85 -0.20
C GLY A 60 -8.83 -26.53 -1.50
N LEU A 61 -8.45 -25.27 -1.73
CA LEU A 61 -7.66 -24.89 -2.91
C LEU A 61 -6.17 -25.22 -2.69
N PRO A 62 -5.57 -26.15 -3.45
CA PRO A 62 -4.17 -26.49 -3.31
C PRO A 62 -3.29 -25.38 -3.91
N LEU A 63 -2.15 -25.09 -3.28
CA LEU A 63 -1.09 -24.37 -3.95
C LEU A 63 -0.31 -25.34 -4.82
N GLN A 64 -0.24 -25.04 -6.11
CA GLN A 64 0.51 -25.80 -7.08
C GLN A 64 1.68 -25.00 -7.62
N THR A 65 2.65 -25.67 -8.20
CA THR A 65 3.82 -25.06 -8.83
C THR A 65 4.09 -25.64 -10.20
N VAL A 66 4.52 -24.76 -11.10
CA VAL A 66 5.14 -25.10 -12.39
C VAL A 66 6.52 -24.47 -12.41
N GLU A 67 7.53 -25.22 -12.81
CA GLU A 67 8.90 -24.73 -12.83
C GLU A 67 9.49 -24.79 -14.24
N THR A 68 10.30 -23.79 -14.56
CA THR A 68 11.27 -23.80 -15.68
C THR A 68 12.67 -23.61 -15.09
N ASP A 69 13.71 -23.48 -15.90
CA ASP A 69 15.05 -23.22 -15.41
C ASP A 69 15.14 -21.93 -14.58
N ASP A 70 14.37 -20.88 -14.94
CA ASP A 70 14.42 -19.56 -14.29
C ASP A 70 13.16 -19.22 -13.50
N LEU A 71 12.04 -19.89 -13.76
CA LEU A 71 10.74 -19.62 -13.16
C LEU A 71 10.36 -20.66 -12.12
N ARG A 72 9.80 -20.20 -11.01
CA ARG A 72 8.90 -20.98 -10.15
C ARG A 72 7.56 -20.28 -10.08
N LEU A 73 6.59 -20.72 -10.85
CA LEU A 73 5.22 -20.21 -10.81
C LEU A 73 4.44 -20.92 -9.70
N VAL A 74 3.85 -20.15 -8.77
CA VAL A 74 2.95 -20.67 -7.72
C VAL A 74 1.55 -20.11 -7.93
N TYR A 75 0.54 -20.96 -7.84
CA TYR A 75 -0.84 -20.60 -8.14
C TYR A 75 -1.84 -21.50 -7.40
N PHE A 76 -3.13 -21.14 -7.41
CA PHE A 76 -4.19 -21.96 -6.85
C PHE A 76 -4.74 -22.95 -7.89
N GLY A 77 -4.40 -24.23 -7.71
CA GLY A 77 -4.88 -25.30 -8.58
C GLY A 77 -6.40 -25.43 -8.57
N GLY A 78 -6.96 -25.84 -9.70
CA GLY A 78 -8.40 -25.98 -9.92
C GLY A 78 -9.10 -24.71 -10.40
N ILE A 79 -8.60 -23.52 -10.07
CA ILE A 79 -9.24 -22.25 -10.44
C ILE A 79 -8.36 -21.35 -11.32
N GLN A 80 -7.03 -21.53 -11.32
CA GLN A 80 -6.09 -20.73 -12.09
C GLN A 80 -5.32 -21.56 -13.14
N ASP A 81 -5.59 -22.87 -13.27
CA ASP A 81 -4.89 -23.74 -14.21
C ASP A 81 -4.95 -23.24 -15.66
N TYR A 82 -6.09 -22.64 -16.06
CA TYR A 82 -6.28 -22.11 -17.39
C TYR A 82 -5.33 -20.96 -17.75
N LEU A 83 -4.86 -20.21 -16.73
CA LEU A 83 -3.99 -19.05 -16.91
C LEU A 83 -2.51 -19.43 -16.92
N VAL A 84 -2.16 -20.59 -16.37
CA VAL A 84 -0.76 -21.04 -16.19
C VAL A 84 0.03 -21.07 -17.50
N PRO A 85 -0.46 -21.64 -18.61
CA PRO A 85 0.29 -21.65 -19.87
C PRO A 85 0.64 -20.24 -20.36
N HIS A 86 -0.33 -19.33 -20.29
CA HIS A 86 -0.14 -17.94 -20.70
C HIS A 86 0.89 -17.21 -19.83
N VAL A 87 0.82 -17.36 -18.50
CA VAL A 87 1.76 -16.71 -17.57
C VAL A 87 3.17 -17.24 -17.72
N VAL A 88 3.35 -18.57 -17.91
CA VAL A 88 4.67 -19.15 -18.19
C VAL A 88 5.23 -18.59 -19.51
N GLY A 89 4.40 -18.54 -20.58
CA GLY A 89 4.80 -17.95 -21.85
C GLY A 89 5.22 -16.48 -21.71
N CYS A 90 4.45 -15.67 -20.98
CA CYS A 90 4.80 -14.27 -20.70
C CYS A 90 6.14 -14.14 -19.97
N PHE A 91 6.39 -15.03 -18.99
CA PHE A 91 7.65 -15.02 -18.24
C PHE A 91 8.83 -15.37 -19.11
N GLU A 92 8.78 -16.49 -19.81
CA GLU A 92 9.90 -16.95 -20.66
C GLU A 92 10.23 -15.95 -21.76
N ASN A 93 9.18 -15.40 -22.40
CA ASN A 93 9.31 -14.38 -23.44
C ASN A 93 10.00 -13.12 -22.91
N SER A 94 9.56 -12.62 -21.77
CA SER A 94 10.15 -11.45 -21.12
C SER A 94 11.58 -11.74 -20.61
N MET A 95 11.84 -12.92 -20.07
CA MET A 95 13.16 -13.30 -19.56
C MET A 95 14.20 -13.43 -20.68
N GLU A 96 13.82 -13.97 -21.83
CA GLU A 96 14.69 -14.04 -23.00
C GLU A 96 15.10 -12.63 -23.46
N PHE A 97 14.15 -11.70 -23.51
CA PHE A 97 14.46 -10.30 -23.81
C PHE A 97 15.41 -9.67 -22.78
N GLN A 98 15.24 -9.93 -21.47
CA GLN A 98 16.13 -9.38 -20.44
C GLN A 98 17.56 -9.94 -20.58
N ARG A 99 17.72 -11.20 -21.03
CA ARG A 99 19.02 -11.77 -21.35
C ARG A 99 19.69 -11.09 -22.53
N ASP A 100 18.94 -10.84 -23.59
CA ASP A 100 19.46 -10.23 -24.80
C ASP A 100 19.80 -8.75 -24.59
N LEU A 101 18.96 -8.01 -23.89
CA LEU A 101 19.14 -6.57 -23.71
C LEU A 101 20.31 -6.22 -22.77
N TRP A 102 20.46 -6.87 -21.63
CA TRP A 102 21.52 -6.57 -20.64
C TRP A 102 22.30 -7.77 -20.12
N GLY A 103 22.22 -8.90 -20.81
CA GLY A 103 22.95 -10.11 -20.40
C GLY A 103 22.52 -10.62 -19.03
N TYR A 104 21.26 -10.41 -18.66
CA TYR A 104 20.76 -10.82 -17.36
C TYR A 104 20.64 -12.35 -17.25
N THR A 105 21.16 -12.91 -16.17
CA THR A 105 20.92 -14.30 -15.75
C THR A 105 20.53 -14.25 -14.28
N PRO A 106 19.36 -14.79 -13.91
CA PRO A 106 18.90 -14.78 -12.53
C PRO A 106 19.90 -15.43 -11.57
N SER A 107 20.14 -14.81 -10.42
CA SER A 107 20.99 -15.39 -9.37
C SER A 107 20.34 -16.59 -8.68
N GLU A 108 19.02 -16.73 -8.81
CA GLU A 108 18.15 -17.81 -8.33
C GLU A 108 16.87 -17.81 -9.17
N GLN A 109 16.10 -18.90 -9.17
CA GLN A 109 14.78 -18.91 -9.81
C GLN A 109 13.94 -17.72 -9.33
N VAL A 110 13.23 -17.08 -10.25
CA VAL A 110 12.25 -16.03 -9.93
C VAL A 110 10.94 -16.71 -9.53
N THR A 111 10.52 -16.49 -8.30
CA THR A 111 9.22 -17.01 -7.84
C THR A 111 8.11 -16.03 -8.25
N VAL A 112 7.17 -16.49 -9.06
CA VAL A 112 5.98 -15.73 -9.47
C VAL A 112 4.76 -16.31 -8.76
N PHE A 113 4.00 -15.47 -8.06
CA PHE A 113 2.77 -15.88 -7.39
C PHE A 113 1.57 -15.16 -8.00
N ILE A 114 0.64 -15.94 -8.55
CA ILE A 114 -0.65 -15.44 -9.06
C ILE A 114 -1.68 -15.48 -7.92
N ALA A 115 -2.38 -14.38 -7.72
CA ALA A 115 -3.41 -14.28 -6.70
C ALA A 115 -4.64 -13.48 -7.17
N ASP A 116 -5.78 -13.78 -6.57
CA ASP A 116 -7.05 -13.09 -6.75
C ASP A 116 -7.57 -12.55 -5.40
N PHE A 117 -6.77 -11.72 -4.74
CA PHE A 117 -7.02 -11.30 -3.37
C PHE A 117 -7.61 -9.90 -3.23
N SER A 118 -7.73 -9.17 -4.32
CA SER A 118 -8.26 -7.81 -4.34
C SER A 118 -8.90 -7.52 -5.69
N ASP A 119 -9.90 -6.65 -5.72
CA ASP A 119 -10.46 -6.11 -6.96
C ASP A 119 -9.70 -4.88 -7.47
N ARG A 120 -8.61 -4.53 -6.80
CA ARG A 120 -7.62 -3.57 -7.28
C ARG A 120 -6.51 -4.35 -7.97
N GLY A 121 -6.46 -4.26 -9.29
CA GLY A 121 -5.36 -4.83 -10.07
C GLY A 121 -4.03 -4.21 -9.64
N ASN A 122 -3.03 -5.05 -9.39
CA ASN A 122 -1.69 -4.62 -9.00
C ASN A 122 -0.68 -5.75 -9.25
N ALA A 123 0.60 -5.36 -9.38
CA ALA A 123 1.72 -6.27 -9.30
C ALA A 123 2.80 -5.66 -8.41
N SER A 124 3.78 -6.45 -8.05
CA SER A 124 4.97 -5.98 -7.35
C SER A 124 6.12 -6.94 -7.51
N ALA A 125 7.32 -6.40 -7.66
CA ALA A 125 8.57 -7.14 -7.63
C ALA A 125 9.35 -6.90 -6.34
N ALA A 126 10.09 -7.91 -5.91
CA ALA A 126 11.14 -7.82 -4.92
C ALA A 126 12.33 -8.67 -5.40
N SER A 127 13.54 -8.12 -5.27
CA SER A 127 14.75 -8.89 -5.56
C SER A 127 15.57 -9.16 -4.30
N VAL A 128 15.18 -8.57 -3.17
CA VAL A 128 15.83 -8.72 -1.87
C VAL A 128 14.78 -9.15 -0.83
N PRO A 129 15.00 -10.22 -0.06
CA PRO A 129 16.17 -11.14 -0.10
C PRO A 129 16.14 -12.13 -1.25
N ARG A 130 14.98 -12.35 -1.89
CA ARG A 130 14.77 -13.29 -3.00
C ARG A 130 14.08 -12.64 -4.18
N ASN A 131 14.29 -13.17 -5.38
CA ASN A 131 13.57 -12.77 -6.58
C ASN A 131 12.12 -13.26 -6.50
N PHE A 132 11.19 -12.32 -6.37
CA PHE A 132 9.78 -12.62 -6.16
C PHE A 132 8.88 -11.61 -6.90
N LEU A 133 7.91 -12.14 -7.64
CA LEU A 133 6.84 -11.37 -8.28
C LEU A 133 5.49 -11.76 -7.68
N TYR A 134 4.68 -10.77 -7.42
CA TYR A 134 3.29 -10.93 -7.00
C TYR A 134 2.37 -10.31 -8.04
N LEU A 135 1.54 -11.13 -8.68
CA LEU A 135 0.62 -10.71 -9.73
C LEU A 135 -0.82 -10.94 -9.29
N GLN A 136 -1.63 -9.89 -9.31
CA GLN A 136 -3.06 -10.00 -9.07
C GLN A 136 -3.83 -10.16 -10.39
N THR A 137 -4.86 -11.01 -10.38
CA THR A 137 -5.67 -11.29 -11.57
C THR A 137 -6.71 -10.22 -11.89
N SER A 138 -7.09 -9.35 -10.95
CA SER A 138 -8.04 -8.25 -11.19
C SER A 138 -7.49 -7.21 -12.19
N PRO A 139 -8.28 -6.66 -13.10
CA PRO A 139 -7.81 -5.66 -14.05
C PRO A 139 -7.48 -4.33 -13.36
N LEU A 140 -6.70 -3.51 -14.03
CA LEU A 140 -6.51 -2.10 -13.71
C LEU A 140 -7.67 -1.28 -14.28
N GLY A 141 -7.95 -0.11 -13.72
CA GLY A 141 -8.95 0.80 -14.25
C GLY A 141 -8.46 1.52 -15.51
N PHE A 142 -9.35 1.71 -16.48
CA PHE A 142 -9.09 2.45 -17.71
C PHE A 142 -9.62 3.88 -17.69
N ASP A 143 -10.11 4.32 -16.56
CA ASP A 143 -10.92 5.55 -16.40
C ASP A 143 -10.26 6.84 -16.91
N TYR A 144 -8.95 6.90 -16.99
CA TYR A 144 -8.21 8.08 -17.48
C TYR A 144 -7.23 7.76 -18.61
N GLU A 145 -7.30 6.55 -19.16
CA GLU A 145 -6.32 6.09 -20.15
C GLU A 145 -4.84 6.23 -19.67
N ALA A 146 -4.66 6.23 -18.36
CA ALA A 146 -3.31 6.29 -17.78
C ALA A 146 -2.51 5.00 -18.01
N LEU A 147 -3.16 3.94 -18.44
CA LEU A 147 -2.62 2.63 -18.73
C LEU A 147 -2.82 2.30 -20.19
N SER A 148 -1.89 1.53 -20.74
CA SER A 148 -1.93 1.17 -22.14
C SER A 148 -2.93 0.05 -22.43
N ALA A 149 -3.35 -0.03 -23.70
CA ALA A 149 -4.15 -1.10 -24.26
C ALA A 149 -3.33 -2.39 -24.50
N ASN A 150 -2.55 -2.85 -23.53
CA ASN A 150 -1.77 -4.07 -23.59
C ASN A 150 -2.44 -5.19 -22.78
N GLU A 151 -2.22 -6.46 -23.19
CA GLU A 151 -2.71 -7.59 -22.41
C GLU A 151 -2.02 -7.59 -21.04
N ARG A 152 -2.80 -7.79 -20.00
CA ARG A 152 -2.43 -7.47 -18.63
C ARG A 152 -1.31 -8.34 -18.07
N MET A 153 -1.34 -9.67 -18.25
CA MET A 153 -0.29 -10.54 -17.72
C MET A 153 1.03 -10.33 -18.44
N ASN A 154 0.99 -10.14 -19.76
CA ASN A 154 2.15 -9.78 -20.55
C ASN A 154 2.73 -8.42 -20.10
N TRP A 155 1.87 -7.42 -19.97
CA TRP A 155 2.30 -6.09 -19.51
C TRP A 155 2.93 -6.13 -18.11
N LEU A 156 2.25 -6.73 -17.12
CA LEU A 156 2.76 -6.82 -15.75
C LEU A 156 4.06 -7.63 -15.68
N MET A 157 4.16 -8.74 -16.44
CA MET A 157 5.36 -9.56 -16.47
C MET A 157 6.55 -8.78 -17.05
N ASN A 158 6.34 -8.07 -18.16
CA ASN A 158 7.37 -7.23 -18.75
C ASN A 158 7.84 -6.14 -17.79
N HIS A 159 6.93 -5.48 -17.07
CA HIS A 159 7.24 -4.44 -16.08
C HIS A 159 8.04 -4.98 -14.90
N GLU A 160 7.51 -5.99 -14.24
CA GLU A 160 8.08 -6.49 -12.97
C GLU A 160 9.42 -7.22 -13.18
N LEU A 161 9.62 -7.89 -14.32
CA LEU A 161 10.91 -8.51 -14.63
C LEU A 161 12.01 -7.48 -14.92
N VAL A 162 11.70 -6.30 -15.41
CA VAL A 162 12.68 -5.20 -15.51
C VAL A 162 13.19 -4.80 -14.13
N HIS A 163 12.30 -4.71 -13.12
CA HIS A 163 12.74 -4.44 -11.75
C HIS A 163 13.67 -5.53 -11.21
N VAL A 164 13.31 -6.80 -11.42
CA VAL A 164 14.17 -7.93 -11.01
C VAL A 164 15.52 -7.86 -11.73
N ALA A 165 15.54 -7.74 -13.05
CA ALA A 165 16.77 -7.69 -13.83
C ALA A 165 17.65 -6.49 -13.43
N ALA A 166 17.08 -5.31 -13.21
CA ALA A 166 17.83 -4.10 -12.82
C ALA A 166 18.50 -4.22 -11.45
N VAL A 167 17.91 -4.97 -10.51
CA VAL A 167 18.41 -5.11 -9.12
C VAL A 167 19.25 -6.38 -8.94
N ASP A 168 18.80 -7.52 -9.47
CA ASP A 168 19.47 -8.81 -9.28
C ASP A 168 20.73 -8.97 -10.13
N ASN A 169 20.83 -8.30 -11.26
CA ASN A 169 22.07 -8.29 -12.04
C ASN A 169 23.23 -7.71 -11.21
N GLY A 170 24.39 -8.39 -11.18
CA GLY A 170 25.48 -8.07 -10.27
C GLY A 170 26.87 -8.16 -10.91
N ALA A 171 27.78 -7.25 -10.55
CA ALA A 171 29.20 -7.37 -10.82
C ALA A 171 29.84 -8.39 -9.88
N ARG A 172 31.09 -8.81 -10.20
CA ARG A 172 31.84 -9.79 -9.36
C ARG A 172 31.91 -9.39 -7.90
N SER A 173 32.03 -8.09 -7.60
CA SER A 173 32.06 -7.60 -6.22
C SER A 173 30.74 -7.85 -5.48
N ASP A 174 29.61 -7.75 -6.18
CA ASP A 174 28.27 -7.93 -5.61
C ASP A 174 27.98 -9.44 -5.47
N ILE A 175 28.34 -10.21 -6.50
CA ILE A 175 28.29 -11.69 -6.46
C ILE A 175 29.22 -12.25 -5.36
N GLY A 176 30.42 -11.66 -5.18
CA GLY A 176 31.34 -12.00 -4.10
C GLY A 176 30.71 -11.75 -2.71
N ALA A 177 30.04 -10.60 -2.54
CA ALA A 177 29.31 -10.30 -1.31
C ALA A 177 28.15 -11.27 -1.08
N ARG A 178 27.35 -11.59 -2.12
CA ARG A 178 26.26 -12.60 -2.04
C ARG A 178 26.79 -13.97 -1.67
N LYS A 179 27.94 -14.38 -2.19
CA LYS A 179 28.59 -15.65 -1.80
C LYS A 179 29.05 -15.62 -0.35
N PHE A 180 29.62 -14.50 0.12
CA PHE A 180 30.07 -14.35 1.49
C PHE A 180 28.90 -14.38 2.49
N PHE A 181 27.80 -13.69 2.20
CA PHE A 181 26.60 -13.65 3.03
C PHE A 181 25.59 -14.76 2.70
N VAL A 182 25.90 -15.65 1.76
CA VAL A 182 25.08 -16.78 1.28
C VAL A 182 23.79 -16.37 0.57
N GLY A 183 23.61 -15.07 0.29
CA GLY A 183 22.46 -14.52 -0.42
C GLY A 183 22.46 -13.00 -0.44
N LYS A 184 21.34 -12.44 -0.85
CA LYS A 184 21.08 -11.00 -0.76
C LYS A 184 20.53 -10.69 0.65
N VAL A 185 21.13 -9.69 1.33
CA VAL A 185 20.76 -9.34 2.69
C VAL A 185 19.68 -8.25 2.68
N ALA A 186 18.53 -8.54 3.25
CA ALA A 186 17.50 -7.52 3.47
C ALA A 186 17.85 -6.63 4.67
N PRO A 187 17.58 -5.31 4.62
CA PRO A 187 17.69 -4.47 5.81
C PRO A 187 16.60 -4.86 6.82
N VAL A 188 16.99 -5.08 8.05
CA VAL A 188 16.09 -5.42 9.16
C VAL A 188 16.29 -4.47 10.34
N GLU A 189 15.20 -4.07 10.96
CA GLU A 189 15.21 -3.11 12.05
C GLU A 189 15.92 -3.63 13.32
N GLU A 190 15.85 -4.93 13.60
CA GLU A 190 16.52 -5.51 14.77
C GLU A 190 18.06 -5.54 14.64
N ASN A 191 18.58 -5.41 13.43
CA ASN A 191 20.02 -5.39 13.14
C ASN A 191 20.34 -4.36 12.07
N PRO A 192 20.47 -3.06 12.41
CA PRO A 192 20.66 -1.96 11.46
C PRO A 192 21.93 -2.07 10.61
N GLU A 193 22.96 -2.77 11.07
CA GLU A 193 24.15 -3.09 10.29
C GLU A 193 23.85 -3.86 9.01
N SER A 194 22.69 -4.53 8.93
CA SER A 194 22.18 -5.18 7.71
C SER A 194 21.99 -4.20 6.54
N ILE A 195 21.81 -2.91 6.81
CA ILE A 195 21.75 -1.85 5.78
C ILE A 195 23.04 -1.79 4.95
N LEU A 196 24.19 -1.96 5.60
CA LEU A 196 25.47 -2.03 4.89
C LEU A 196 25.54 -3.28 4.02
N TYR A 197 25.13 -4.42 4.54
CA TYR A 197 25.16 -5.70 3.82
C TYR A 197 24.17 -5.72 2.65
N PHE A 198 23.01 -5.10 2.82
CA PHE A 198 22.04 -4.82 1.76
C PHE A 198 22.71 -4.07 0.59
N TYR A 199 23.38 -2.95 0.87
CA TYR A 199 24.05 -2.16 -0.16
C TYR A 199 25.21 -2.92 -0.83
N LEU A 200 25.89 -3.79 -0.10
CA LEU A 200 26.96 -4.63 -0.67
C LEU A 200 26.41 -5.72 -1.61
N THR A 201 25.27 -6.33 -1.30
CA THR A 201 24.70 -7.47 -2.03
C THR A 201 23.72 -7.06 -3.13
N ALA A 202 23.03 -5.92 -3.01
CA ALA A 202 22.05 -5.42 -3.96
C ALA A 202 22.12 -3.88 -4.13
N PRO A 203 23.27 -3.33 -4.61
CA PRO A 203 23.49 -1.89 -4.62
C PRO A 203 22.53 -1.09 -5.51
N ARG A 204 21.93 -1.72 -6.53
CA ARG A 204 20.98 -1.06 -7.45
C ARG A 204 19.58 -0.93 -6.85
N ASP A 205 19.24 -1.71 -5.82
CA ASP A 205 18.01 -1.53 -5.07
C ASP A 205 18.02 -0.20 -4.26
N ALA A 206 19.22 0.32 -3.94
CA ALA A 206 19.42 1.63 -3.32
C ALA A 206 19.30 2.80 -4.33
N ALA A 207 18.20 2.85 -5.07
CA ALA A 207 17.88 3.89 -6.05
C ALA A 207 16.45 4.44 -5.80
N PRO A 208 16.14 5.68 -6.22
CA PRO A 208 14.82 6.25 -6.01
C PRO A 208 13.75 5.58 -6.87
N ARG A 209 12.50 5.67 -6.42
CA ARG A 209 11.37 5.04 -7.10
C ARG A 209 11.23 5.48 -8.56
N TRP A 210 11.43 6.77 -8.87
CA TRP A 210 11.32 7.26 -10.24
C TRP A 210 12.33 6.62 -11.21
N TYR A 211 13.50 6.19 -10.69
CA TYR A 211 14.50 5.47 -11.49
C TYR A 211 13.97 4.08 -11.85
N HIS A 212 13.48 3.32 -10.86
CA HIS A 212 12.97 1.98 -11.09
C HIS A 212 11.73 1.98 -11.99
N GLU A 213 10.74 2.82 -11.66
CA GLU A 213 9.48 2.88 -12.40
C GLU A 213 9.66 3.46 -13.82
N GLY A 214 10.49 4.50 -13.97
CA GLY A 214 10.75 5.10 -15.27
C GLY A 214 11.41 4.16 -16.26
N ILE A 215 12.37 3.36 -15.80
CA ILE A 215 13.02 2.33 -16.60
C ILE A 215 12.01 1.22 -16.97
N ALA A 216 11.28 0.71 -15.98
CA ALA A 216 10.35 -0.39 -16.20
C ALA A 216 9.27 0.01 -17.21
N VAL A 217 8.64 1.17 -17.04
CA VAL A 217 7.62 1.69 -17.98
C VAL A 217 8.19 1.94 -19.36
N PHE A 218 9.40 2.48 -19.47
CA PHE A 218 10.03 2.69 -20.78
C PHE A 218 10.26 1.36 -21.49
N VAL A 219 10.89 0.38 -20.84
CA VAL A 219 11.24 -0.90 -21.46
C VAL A 219 9.99 -1.72 -21.79
N GLU A 220 9.03 -1.84 -20.86
CA GLU A 220 7.78 -2.58 -21.11
C GLU A 220 7.02 -2.05 -22.32
N THR A 221 7.05 -0.72 -22.53
CA THR A 221 6.37 -0.09 -23.66
C THR A 221 6.87 -0.62 -24.99
N TRP A 222 8.19 -0.70 -25.15
CA TRP A 222 8.80 -1.16 -26.40
C TRP A 222 8.77 -2.68 -26.54
N MET A 223 8.84 -3.42 -25.44
CA MET A 223 8.60 -4.87 -25.41
C MET A 223 7.19 -5.23 -25.96
N ALA A 224 6.25 -4.32 -25.85
CA ALA A 224 4.86 -4.47 -26.29
C ALA A 224 4.53 -3.67 -27.56
N LYS A 225 5.48 -3.48 -28.50
CA LYS A 225 5.27 -2.74 -29.75
C LYS A 225 4.82 -1.28 -29.57
N GLY A 226 5.27 -0.61 -28.53
CA GLY A 226 4.87 0.75 -28.18
C GLY A 226 3.52 0.85 -27.46
N ARG A 227 2.94 -0.26 -27.02
CA ARG A 227 1.70 -0.27 -26.24
C ARG A 227 2.01 -0.10 -24.75
N GLY A 228 2.35 1.11 -24.34
CA GLY A 228 2.69 1.44 -22.98
C GLY A 228 2.79 2.94 -22.74
N ARG A 229 3.02 3.33 -21.49
CA ARG A 229 2.98 4.72 -21.05
C ARG A 229 4.10 5.60 -21.65
N ALA A 230 5.23 5.06 -22.05
CA ALA A 230 6.25 5.85 -22.72
C ALA A 230 5.79 6.40 -24.09
N GLN A 231 4.70 5.85 -24.63
CA GLN A 231 3.97 6.36 -25.79
C GLN A 231 2.54 6.80 -25.42
N GLY A 232 2.29 7.00 -24.13
CA GLY A 232 0.96 7.26 -23.58
C GLY A 232 0.55 8.73 -23.65
N VAL A 233 -0.69 8.92 -24.02
CA VAL A 233 -1.33 10.24 -24.15
C VAL A 233 -1.60 10.94 -22.82
N PHE A 234 -1.82 10.16 -21.74
CA PHE A 234 -2.05 10.70 -20.40
C PHE A 234 -0.82 11.46 -19.88
N ASP A 235 0.38 10.88 -20.01
CA ASP A 235 1.62 11.51 -19.56
C ASP A 235 1.88 12.81 -20.35
N GLU A 236 1.59 12.83 -21.66
CA GLU A 236 1.64 14.05 -22.46
C GLU A 236 0.68 15.15 -21.95
N MET A 237 -0.55 14.78 -21.63
CA MET A 237 -1.55 15.70 -21.09
C MET A 237 -1.10 16.30 -19.75
N VAL A 238 -0.53 15.50 -18.86
CA VAL A 238 -0.06 15.97 -17.56
C VAL A 238 0.98 17.07 -17.72
N PHE A 239 2.03 16.83 -18.51
CA PHE A 239 3.09 17.83 -18.69
C PHE A 239 2.60 19.02 -19.49
N ARG A 240 1.71 18.83 -20.47
CA ARG A 240 1.08 19.91 -21.23
C ARG A 240 0.23 20.82 -20.33
N SER A 241 -0.54 20.26 -19.43
CA SER A 241 -1.32 21.06 -18.47
C SER A 241 -0.44 21.82 -17.49
N MET A 242 0.64 21.21 -17.01
CA MET A 242 1.61 21.89 -16.15
C MET A 242 2.27 23.08 -16.83
N VAL A 243 2.60 22.95 -18.13
CA VAL A 243 3.16 24.05 -18.92
C VAL A 243 2.13 25.16 -19.16
N LEU A 244 0.88 24.80 -19.48
CA LEU A 244 -0.21 25.74 -19.70
C LEU A 244 -0.51 26.58 -18.45
N ASP A 245 -0.59 25.92 -17.30
CA ASP A 245 -0.96 26.54 -16.02
C ASP A 245 0.24 27.18 -15.29
N GLY A 246 1.48 27.01 -15.80
CA GLY A 246 2.69 27.42 -15.11
C GLY A 246 2.93 26.69 -13.80
N SER A 247 2.50 25.45 -13.72
CA SER A 247 2.65 24.61 -12.53
C SER A 247 4.11 24.29 -12.25
N HIS A 248 4.42 24.01 -10.98
CA HIS A 248 5.77 23.69 -10.54
C HIS A 248 6.19 22.29 -11.00
N PHE A 249 7.34 22.19 -11.68
CA PHE A 249 8.00 20.94 -11.99
C PHE A 249 8.94 20.53 -10.87
N TYR A 250 8.82 19.30 -10.42
CA TYR A 250 9.75 18.74 -9.44
C TYR A 250 11.14 18.51 -10.05
N ASP A 251 12.18 18.91 -9.33
CA ASP A 251 13.52 18.35 -9.54
C ASP A 251 13.60 16.91 -8.94
N PRO A 252 14.68 16.14 -9.17
CA PRO A 252 14.77 14.77 -8.68
C PRO A 252 14.60 14.64 -7.17
N LEU A 253 15.02 15.63 -6.40
CA LEU A 253 14.90 15.64 -4.95
C LEU A 253 13.49 16.04 -4.50
N GLY A 254 12.91 17.06 -5.15
CA GLY A 254 11.53 17.49 -4.93
C GLY A 254 10.53 16.38 -5.20
N LEU A 255 10.77 15.57 -6.23
CA LEU A 255 9.93 14.43 -6.58
C LEU A 255 9.91 13.37 -5.48
N VAL A 256 11.07 12.96 -4.95
CA VAL A 256 11.14 11.94 -3.89
C VAL A 256 10.73 12.48 -2.52
N SER A 257 10.90 13.77 -2.26
CA SER A 257 10.44 14.44 -1.03
C SER A 257 8.96 14.81 -1.06
N LYS A 258 8.29 14.70 -2.21
CA LYS A 258 6.90 15.09 -2.49
C LYS A 258 6.67 16.61 -2.42
N GLY A 259 7.71 17.42 -2.59
CA GLY A 259 7.66 18.87 -2.63
C GLY A 259 7.20 19.53 -1.33
N THR A 260 7.09 20.84 -1.35
CA THR A 260 6.52 21.65 -0.26
C THR A 260 4.99 21.59 -0.22
N LYS A 261 4.35 21.35 -1.37
CA LYS A 261 2.92 21.18 -1.55
C LYS A 261 2.67 19.82 -2.20
N VAL A 262 1.94 18.96 -1.50
CA VAL A 262 1.65 17.62 -2.02
C VAL A 262 0.73 17.72 -3.22
N ASP A 263 1.10 17.03 -4.29
CA ASP A 263 0.36 16.90 -5.53
C ASP A 263 -0.76 15.85 -5.39
N PHE A 264 -1.87 16.02 -6.12
CA PHE A 264 -2.94 15.02 -6.15
C PHE A 264 -2.51 13.69 -6.81
N GLN A 265 -1.48 13.72 -7.66
CA GLN A 265 -0.87 12.59 -8.34
C GLN A 265 0.33 11.98 -7.59
N VAL A 266 0.51 12.31 -6.32
CA VAL A 266 1.69 11.93 -5.52
C VAL A 266 2.03 10.44 -5.55
N GLU A 267 1.04 9.57 -5.77
CA GLU A 267 1.23 8.12 -5.85
C GLU A 267 1.84 7.66 -7.18
N ILE A 268 1.63 8.42 -8.26
CA ILE A 268 2.07 8.05 -9.63
C ILE A 268 3.15 8.96 -10.21
N ASN A 269 3.50 10.06 -9.55
CA ASN A 269 4.50 11.01 -10.05
C ASN A 269 5.86 10.35 -10.35
N SER A 270 6.25 9.31 -9.62
CA SER A 270 7.48 8.56 -9.91
C SER A 270 7.45 7.89 -11.29
N TYR A 271 6.30 7.38 -11.71
CA TYR A 271 6.09 6.82 -13.05
C TYR A 271 6.12 7.91 -14.12
N LEU A 272 5.32 8.98 -13.93
CA LEU A 272 5.20 10.10 -14.86
C LEU A 272 6.56 10.73 -15.18
N TYR A 273 7.21 11.27 -14.14
CA TYR A 273 8.49 11.95 -14.28
C TYR A 273 9.62 11.00 -14.69
N GLY A 274 9.64 9.78 -14.11
CA GLY A 274 10.67 8.78 -14.41
C GLY A 274 10.62 8.35 -15.87
N THR A 275 9.44 7.99 -16.38
CA THR A 275 9.24 7.59 -17.78
C THR A 275 9.59 8.71 -18.73
N ARG A 276 9.14 9.93 -18.46
CA ARG A 276 9.35 11.07 -19.32
C ARG A 276 10.82 11.47 -19.37
N PHE A 277 11.50 11.50 -18.22
CA PHE A 277 12.95 11.73 -18.16
C PHE A 277 13.74 10.66 -18.90
N VAL A 278 13.43 9.37 -18.71
CA VAL A 278 14.09 8.27 -19.44
C VAL A 278 13.86 8.41 -20.95
N SER A 279 12.64 8.70 -21.38
CA SER A 279 12.31 8.93 -22.79
C SER A 279 13.11 10.09 -23.38
N TYR A 280 13.23 11.21 -22.66
CA TYR A 280 14.08 12.35 -23.06
C TYR A 280 15.55 11.95 -23.17
N MET A 281 16.09 11.19 -22.21
CA MET A 281 17.48 10.74 -22.23
C MET A 281 17.76 9.83 -23.42
N VAL A 282 16.81 8.97 -23.79
CA VAL A 282 16.92 8.15 -25.00
C VAL A 282 16.85 9.02 -26.25
N LYS A 283 15.91 9.99 -26.30
CA LYS A 283 15.84 10.93 -27.45
C LYS A 283 17.15 11.65 -27.70
N MET A 284 17.80 12.13 -26.65
CA MET A 284 19.01 12.93 -26.75
C MET A 284 20.30 12.11 -26.90
N HIS A 285 20.33 10.86 -26.50
CA HIS A 285 21.56 10.10 -26.35
C HIS A 285 21.52 8.66 -26.89
N GLY A 286 20.37 8.20 -27.33
CA GLY A 286 20.16 6.82 -27.83
C GLY A 286 19.88 5.78 -26.75
N PRO A 287 19.22 4.66 -27.12
CA PRO A 287 18.85 3.61 -26.19
C PRO A 287 20.05 2.82 -25.63
N GLU A 288 21.19 2.74 -26.34
CA GLU A 288 22.38 2.03 -25.85
C GLU A 288 22.93 2.66 -24.57
N LYS A 289 22.90 4.00 -24.45
CA LYS A 289 23.33 4.66 -23.21
C LYS A 289 22.40 4.35 -22.04
N LEU A 290 21.10 4.21 -22.29
CA LEU A 290 20.16 3.77 -21.27
C LEU A 290 20.54 2.38 -20.75
N VAL A 291 20.76 1.42 -21.66
CA VAL A 291 21.19 0.06 -21.29
C VAL A 291 22.49 0.10 -20.46
N HIS A 292 23.48 0.87 -20.85
CA HIS A 292 24.73 1.02 -20.09
C HIS A 292 24.54 1.69 -18.71
N TRP A 293 23.54 2.54 -18.54
CA TRP A 293 23.23 3.14 -17.25
C TRP A 293 22.59 2.12 -16.30
N ILE A 294 21.66 1.31 -16.80
CA ILE A 294 20.90 0.34 -16.00
C ILE A 294 21.75 -0.90 -15.71
N ALA A 295 22.37 -1.49 -16.74
CA ALA A 295 23.11 -2.74 -16.62
C ALA A 295 24.20 -2.67 -15.55
N ARG A 296 24.18 -3.64 -14.64
CA ARG A 296 25.21 -3.79 -13.62
C ARG A 296 26.30 -4.77 -14.09
N SER A 297 27.44 -4.23 -14.49
CA SER A 297 28.60 -4.96 -15.03
C SER A 297 29.87 -4.67 -14.21
N GLU A 298 30.97 -5.35 -14.53
CA GLU A 298 32.28 -5.18 -13.89
C GLU A 298 32.76 -3.73 -13.90
N ASP A 299 32.52 -3.04 -15.01
CA ASP A 299 32.94 -1.66 -15.21
C ASP A 299 31.96 -0.64 -14.65
N SER A 300 30.75 -1.02 -14.27
CA SER A 300 29.74 -0.09 -13.82
C SER A 300 29.95 0.36 -12.37
N LYS A 301 29.48 1.56 -12.04
CA LYS A 301 29.46 2.06 -10.66
C LYS A 301 28.31 1.42 -9.87
N LYS A 302 28.51 1.17 -8.56
CA LYS A 302 27.46 0.62 -7.68
C LYS A 302 26.25 1.54 -7.58
N TYR A 303 26.48 2.81 -7.27
CA TYR A 303 25.41 3.79 -7.08
C TYR A 303 24.89 4.30 -8.42
N PHE A 304 23.59 4.32 -8.61
CA PHE A 304 22.91 4.65 -9.88
C PHE A 304 23.29 6.03 -10.43
N ALA A 305 23.36 7.06 -9.57
CA ALA A 305 23.71 8.42 -10.00
C ALA A 305 25.19 8.55 -10.41
N ALA A 306 26.08 7.82 -9.76
CA ALA A 306 27.50 7.76 -10.16
C ALA A 306 27.67 7.04 -11.50
N GLN A 307 26.85 6.03 -11.79
CA GLN A 307 26.82 5.37 -13.08
C GLN A 307 26.25 6.29 -14.17
N PHE A 308 25.18 7.04 -13.86
CA PHE A 308 24.62 8.03 -14.77
C PHE A 308 25.71 9.04 -15.22
N LYS A 309 26.40 9.65 -14.25
CA LYS A 309 27.50 10.59 -14.55
C LYS A 309 28.60 9.98 -15.43
N ARG A 310 28.91 8.68 -15.21
CA ARG A 310 29.91 7.96 -16.02
C ARG A 310 29.44 7.77 -17.46
N VAL A 311 28.17 7.43 -17.68
CA VAL A 311 27.61 7.11 -19.00
C VAL A 311 27.33 8.38 -19.82
N TYR A 312 26.73 9.38 -19.18
CA TYR A 312 26.27 10.58 -19.86
C TYR A 312 27.23 11.76 -19.75
N GLY A 313 28.22 11.71 -18.86
CA GLY A 313 29.20 12.77 -18.66
C GLY A 313 28.72 13.96 -17.83
N MET A 314 27.46 13.97 -17.40
CA MET A 314 26.82 15.04 -16.62
C MET A 314 26.12 14.48 -15.39
N LYS A 315 25.72 15.33 -14.45
CA LYS A 315 24.93 14.91 -13.29
C LYS A 315 23.46 14.73 -13.67
N ILE A 316 22.74 13.94 -12.85
CA ILE A 316 21.28 13.74 -13.04
C ILE A 316 20.54 15.08 -12.93
N GLU A 317 20.90 15.92 -11.97
CA GLU A 317 20.27 17.21 -11.74
C GLU A 317 20.42 18.15 -12.93
N GLU A 318 21.57 18.12 -13.59
CA GLU A 318 21.85 18.91 -14.83
C GLU A 318 20.97 18.40 -15.98
N ALA A 319 21.00 17.07 -16.25
CA ALA A 319 20.18 16.45 -17.28
C ALA A 319 18.68 16.62 -17.05
N TRP A 320 18.26 16.62 -15.80
CA TRP A 320 16.86 16.82 -15.43
C TRP A 320 16.39 18.26 -15.67
N ALA A 321 17.24 19.25 -15.39
CA ALA A 321 16.96 20.65 -15.69
C ALA A 321 16.87 20.88 -17.22
N ASP A 322 17.77 20.26 -17.99
CA ASP A 322 17.74 20.30 -19.46
C ASP A 322 16.45 19.65 -20.00
N TRP A 323 16.02 18.52 -19.43
CA TRP A 323 14.77 17.91 -19.78
C TRP A 323 13.56 18.80 -19.49
N ILE A 324 13.46 19.41 -18.30
CA ILE A 324 12.34 20.30 -17.97
C ILE A 324 12.24 21.47 -18.95
N ALA A 325 13.40 22.07 -19.34
CA ALA A 325 13.43 23.14 -20.30
C ALA A 325 12.97 22.68 -21.71
N TRP A 326 13.42 21.50 -22.14
CA TRP A 326 12.99 20.88 -23.38
C TRP A 326 11.50 20.51 -23.37
N GLU A 327 11.03 19.92 -22.27
CA GLU A 327 9.62 19.53 -22.08
C GLU A 327 8.67 20.73 -22.19
N ALA A 328 9.05 21.84 -21.56
CA ALA A 328 8.29 23.08 -21.62
C ALA A 328 8.18 23.62 -23.06
N GLU A 329 9.22 23.49 -23.87
CA GLU A 329 9.19 23.89 -25.29
C GLU A 329 8.38 22.92 -26.13
N PHE A 330 8.55 21.61 -25.92
CA PHE A 330 7.80 20.58 -26.63
C PHE A 330 6.29 20.73 -26.38
N GLN A 331 5.87 20.93 -25.16
CA GLN A 331 4.44 21.09 -24.84
C GLN A 331 3.89 22.46 -25.31
N ARG A 332 4.68 23.54 -25.36
CA ARG A 332 4.24 24.81 -25.98
C ARG A 332 3.91 24.63 -27.44
N LYS A 333 4.72 23.91 -28.19
CA LYS A 333 4.46 23.60 -29.61
C LYS A 333 3.17 22.79 -29.77
N ASN A 334 2.95 21.77 -28.90
CA ASN A 334 1.71 21.02 -28.91
C ASN A 334 0.48 21.89 -28.64
N ILE A 335 0.57 22.83 -27.68
CA ILE A 335 -0.50 23.81 -27.40
C ILE A 335 -0.74 24.71 -28.61
N GLU A 336 0.29 25.18 -29.29
CA GLU A 336 0.18 26.00 -30.50
C GLU A 336 -0.53 25.21 -31.61
N THR A 337 -0.19 23.95 -31.85
CA THR A 337 -0.84 23.07 -32.82
C THR A 337 -2.32 22.86 -32.51
N ILE A 338 -2.68 22.64 -31.23
CA ILE A 338 -4.09 22.52 -30.84
C ILE A 338 -4.85 23.81 -31.12
N ARG A 339 -4.27 24.97 -30.89
CA ARG A 339 -4.86 26.29 -31.09
C ARG A 339 -5.01 26.75 -32.55
N GLU A 340 -4.50 25.96 -33.50
CA GLU A 340 -4.78 26.21 -34.93
C GLU A 340 -6.30 26.08 -35.25
N TYR A 341 -7.02 25.27 -34.45
CA TYR A 341 -8.47 25.19 -34.48
C TYR A 341 -9.08 25.89 -33.26
N PRO A 342 -10.31 26.41 -33.35
CA PRO A 342 -10.97 27.09 -32.24
C PRO A 342 -11.08 26.22 -30.99
N ILE A 343 -10.63 26.76 -29.86
CA ILE A 343 -10.78 26.12 -28.57
C ILE A 343 -12.24 26.23 -28.09
N THR A 344 -12.81 25.16 -27.60
CA THR A 344 -14.16 25.15 -27.01
C THR A 344 -14.20 26.01 -25.75
N PRO A 345 -15.01 27.09 -25.73
CA PRO A 345 -15.16 27.90 -24.52
C PRO A 345 -15.72 27.09 -23.36
N HIS A 346 -15.23 27.37 -22.16
CA HIS A 346 -15.75 26.76 -20.93
C HIS A 346 -15.95 27.78 -19.82
N ALA A 347 -16.86 27.47 -18.89
CA ALA A 347 -17.07 28.20 -17.66
C ALA A 347 -16.77 27.29 -16.47
N ASP A 348 -15.70 27.58 -15.73
CA ASP A 348 -15.36 26.79 -14.55
C ASP A 348 -16.45 26.95 -13.47
N LEU A 349 -16.94 25.85 -12.91
CA LEU A 349 -17.90 25.81 -11.80
C LEU A 349 -17.21 25.99 -10.45
N SER A 350 -15.97 25.57 -10.32
CA SER A 350 -15.22 25.67 -9.08
C SER A 350 -13.94 26.47 -9.28
N ALA A 351 -13.64 27.34 -8.32
CA ALA A 351 -12.40 28.13 -8.31
C ALA A 351 -11.14 27.29 -7.96
N ARG A 352 -11.30 26.03 -7.61
CA ARG A 352 -10.22 25.11 -7.25
C ARG A 352 -10.37 23.77 -7.93
N ALA A 353 -9.25 23.12 -8.16
CA ALA A 353 -9.20 21.72 -8.59
C ALA A 353 -9.64 20.77 -7.46
N LEU A 354 -10.36 19.70 -7.83
CA LEU A 354 -10.90 18.68 -6.93
C LEU A 354 -10.06 17.38 -6.93
N GLY A 355 -8.81 17.47 -7.41
CA GLY A 355 -7.89 16.33 -7.47
C GLY A 355 -8.39 15.26 -8.43
N SER A 356 -8.40 14.00 -7.99
CA SER A 356 -8.98 12.88 -8.74
C SER A 356 -10.48 12.80 -8.53
N VAL A 357 -11.24 12.53 -9.60
CA VAL A 357 -12.72 12.56 -9.61
C VAL A 357 -13.25 11.23 -10.17
N SER A 358 -14.31 10.70 -9.59
CA SER A 358 -15.05 9.55 -10.14
C SER A 358 -15.98 9.96 -11.27
N ARG A 359 -16.70 8.99 -11.87
CA ARG A 359 -17.87 9.28 -12.68
C ARG A 359 -18.86 10.14 -11.90
N ALA A 360 -19.59 11.04 -12.58
CA ALA A 360 -20.48 12.02 -11.98
C ALA A 360 -21.91 11.85 -12.49
N TYR A 361 -22.88 12.27 -11.67
CA TYR A 361 -24.32 12.22 -11.97
C TYR A 361 -24.99 13.55 -11.63
N TYR A 362 -25.80 14.06 -12.54
CA TYR A 362 -26.58 15.30 -12.34
C TYR A 362 -27.98 15.00 -11.82
N ASP A 363 -28.40 15.76 -10.84
CA ASP A 363 -29.78 15.81 -10.36
C ASP A 363 -30.40 17.16 -10.71
N PRO A 364 -31.35 17.20 -11.67
CA PRO A 364 -31.96 18.44 -12.12
C PRO A 364 -32.85 19.10 -11.06
N GLU A 365 -33.46 18.32 -10.13
CA GLU A 365 -34.31 18.88 -9.10
C GLU A 365 -33.55 19.73 -8.07
N THR A 366 -32.27 19.34 -7.80
CA THR A 366 -31.44 20.05 -6.82
C THR A 366 -30.33 20.90 -7.45
N ALA A 367 -30.17 20.84 -8.78
CA ALA A 367 -29.08 21.43 -9.55
C ALA A 367 -27.69 21.01 -9.01
N LYS A 368 -27.56 19.74 -8.61
CA LYS A 368 -26.31 19.19 -8.03
C LYS A 368 -25.69 18.12 -8.90
N ILE A 369 -24.36 18.11 -8.99
CA ILE A 369 -23.57 17.05 -9.61
C ILE A 369 -22.92 16.24 -8.47
N TYR A 370 -23.23 14.96 -8.39
CA TYR A 370 -22.68 14.03 -7.40
C TYR A 370 -21.46 13.29 -7.97
N ALA A 371 -20.35 13.29 -7.22
CA ALA A 371 -19.15 12.53 -7.57
C ALA A 371 -18.31 12.20 -6.31
N ALA A 372 -17.33 11.33 -6.46
CA ALA A 372 -16.31 11.11 -5.44
C ALA A 372 -15.07 11.93 -5.76
N PHE A 373 -14.42 12.48 -4.74
CA PHE A 373 -13.27 13.38 -4.85
C PHE A 373 -12.13 12.94 -3.95
N ASN A 374 -10.87 13.16 -4.42
CA ASN A 374 -9.68 12.93 -3.64
C ASN A 374 -8.60 13.97 -3.95
N TYR A 375 -8.37 14.91 -3.05
CA TYR A 375 -7.37 15.97 -3.18
C TYR A 375 -6.63 16.20 -1.86
N PRO A 376 -5.41 16.78 -1.90
CA PRO A 376 -4.58 16.94 -0.71
C PRO A 376 -5.21 17.79 0.40
N GLY A 377 -5.09 17.34 1.64
CA GLY A 377 -5.51 18.07 2.83
C GLY A 377 -6.99 17.91 3.20
N VAL A 378 -7.76 17.12 2.45
CA VAL A 378 -9.14 16.76 2.78
C VAL A 378 -9.31 15.25 2.60
N VAL A 379 -9.93 14.59 3.58
CA VAL A 379 -10.23 13.16 3.47
C VAL A 379 -11.13 12.92 2.26
N ALA A 380 -10.79 11.93 1.45
CA ALA A 380 -11.56 11.59 0.26
C ALA A 380 -13.03 11.30 0.60
N HIS A 381 -13.95 11.78 -0.24
CA HIS A 381 -15.37 11.76 0.06
C HIS A 381 -16.23 11.68 -1.20
N VAL A 382 -17.46 11.19 -1.06
CA VAL A 382 -18.54 11.46 -1.99
C VAL A 382 -19.10 12.85 -1.63
N GLY A 383 -19.33 13.68 -2.62
CA GLY A 383 -19.85 15.02 -2.43
C GLY A 383 -20.76 15.48 -3.58
N ALA A 384 -21.31 16.64 -3.43
CA ALA A 384 -22.17 17.32 -4.39
C ALA A 384 -21.56 18.66 -4.79
N ILE A 385 -21.54 18.96 -6.08
CA ILE A 385 -21.19 20.26 -6.65
C ILE A 385 -22.49 20.96 -7.03
N ASN A 386 -22.77 22.13 -6.52
CA ASN A 386 -23.87 22.96 -6.95
C ASN A 386 -23.52 23.60 -8.30
N VAL A 387 -24.38 23.44 -9.32
CA VAL A 387 -24.11 23.95 -10.69
C VAL A 387 -24.25 25.48 -10.76
N ASP A 388 -25.05 26.09 -9.88
CA ASP A 388 -25.32 27.53 -9.93
C ASP A 388 -24.18 28.37 -9.30
N ASP A 389 -23.56 27.88 -8.20
CA ASP A 389 -22.56 28.64 -7.46
C ASP A 389 -21.22 27.93 -7.25
N GLY A 390 -21.11 26.67 -7.73
CA GLY A 390 -19.90 25.86 -7.65
C GLY A 390 -19.50 25.41 -6.23
N THR A 391 -20.36 25.54 -5.24
CA THR A 391 -20.09 25.06 -3.88
C THR A 391 -20.00 23.54 -3.85
N VAL A 392 -19.02 23.02 -3.12
CA VAL A 392 -18.80 21.58 -2.93
C VAL A 392 -19.19 21.19 -1.52
N GLU A 393 -20.24 20.38 -1.40
CA GLU A 393 -20.74 19.82 -0.14
C GLU A 393 -20.25 18.38 0.02
N LYS A 394 -19.77 18.03 1.20
CA LYS A 394 -19.37 16.68 1.52
C LYS A 394 -20.55 15.89 2.06
N ILE A 395 -20.77 14.68 1.52
CA ILE A 395 -21.83 13.75 1.94
C ILE A 395 -21.23 12.70 2.90
N ILE A 396 -20.26 11.93 2.46
CA ILE A 396 -19.65 10.84 3.26
C ILE A 396 -18.18 10.64 2.95
N ASP A 397 -17.37 10.35 3.98
CA ASP A 397 -15.98 9.98 3.80
C ASP A 397 -15.84 8.58 3.22
N ILE A 398 -15.03 8.45 2.17
CA ILE A 398 -14.68 7.19 1.53
C ILE A 398 -13.15 7.05 1.43
N LYS A 399 -12.66 5.97 0.86
CA LYS A 399 -11.23 5.87 0.52
C LYS A 399 -10.88 6.77 -0.66
N GLY A 400 -11.78 6.89 -1.61
CA GLY A 400 -11.73 7.84 -2.72
C GLY A 400 -10.98 7.39 -3.96
N PRO A 401 -11.23 8.08 -5.08
CA PRO A 401 -10.61 7.78 -6.36
C PRO A 401 -9.13 8.14 -6.38
N VAL A 402 -8.38 7.33 -7.11
CA VAL A 402 -7.02 7.64 -7.59
C VAL A 402 -6.99 7.40 -9.10
N ILE A 403 -5.94 7.83 -9.80
CA ILE A 403 -5.95 7.89 -11.27
C ILE A 403 -6.21 6.55 -11.96
N TYR A 404 -5.73 5.44 -11.42
CA TYR A 404 -5.90 4.12 -12.03
C TYR A 404 -6.79 3.19 -11.20
N HIS A 405 -7.57 3.74 -10.30
CA HIS A 405 -8.52 3.00 -9.50
C HIS A 405 -9.60 3.93 -8.96
N VAL A 406 -10.71 3.99 -9.65
CA VAL A 406 -11.78 4.95 -9.36
C VAL A 406 -12.92 4.26 -8.62
N THR A 407 -13.41 4.90 -7.56
CA THR A 407 -14.66 4.52 -6.89
C THR A 407 -15.79 4.56 -7.91
N SER A 408 -16.44 3.42 -8.12
CA SER A 408 -17.59 3.36 -9.03
C SER A 408 -18.84 3.86 -8.33
N LEU A 409 -19.61 4.70 -9.05
CA LEU A 409 -20.88 5.27 -8.58
C LEU A 409 -22.02 4.92 -9.54
N ALA A 410 -23.24 4.87 -9.00
CA ALA A 410 -24.50 4.94 -9.74
C ALA A 410 -25.51 5.76 -8.93
N TYR A 411 -26.51 6.33 -9.57
CA TYR A 411 -27.47 7.23 -8.93
C TYR A 411 -28.90 6.88 -9.27
N ASP A 412 -29.73 6.82 -8.25
CA ASP A 412 -31.20 6.73 -8.37
C ASP A 412 -31.81 8.10 -8.12
N PRO A 413 -32.30 8.79 -9.17
CA PRO A 413 -32.84 10.13 -9.03
C PRO A 413 -34.18 10.19 -8.28
N GLU A 414 -34.95 9.11 -8.26
CA GLU A 414 -36.25 9.07 -7.55
C GLU A 414 -36.08 9.08 -6.04
N THR A 415 -35.15 8.28 -5.50
CA THR A 415 -34.91 8.19 -4.06
C THR A 415 -33.71 8.97 -3.58
N LYS A 416 -33.03 9.71 -4.47
CA LYS A 416 -31.79 10.45 -4.18
C LYS A 416 -30.71 9.56 -3.53
N THR A 417 -30.64 8.31 -3.98
CA THR A 417 -29.70 7.33 -3.45
C THR A 417 -28.49 7.18 -4.37
N LEU A 418 -27.29 7.35 -3.82
CA LEU A 418 -26.02 7.05 -4.47
C LEU A 418 -25.57 5.65 -4.09
N PHE A 419 -25.36 4.79 -5.08
CA PHE A 419 -24.72 3.50 -4.92
C PHE A 419 -23.24 3.67 -5.20
N TYR A 420 -22.36 3.08 -4.38
CA TYR A 420 -20.94 3.18 -4.56
C TYR A 420 -20.18 1.92 -4.15
N THR A 421 -19.02 1.71 -4.75
CA THR A 421 -18.12 0.63 -4.40
C THR A 421 -17.13 1.03 -3.33
N THR A 422 -16.78 0.08 -2.45
CA THR A 422 -15.69 0.29 -1.49
C THR A 422 -14.34 -0.05 -2.11
N ASP A 423 -13.30 0.67 -1.67
CA ASP A 423 -11.91 0.44 -2.05
C ASP A 423 -11.08 0.02 -0.82
N ASN A 424 -11.51 -1.04 -0.17
CA ASN A 424 -10.98 -1.49 1.11
C ASN A 424 -9.66 -2.29 1.03
N LEU A 425 -9.02 -2.37 -0.14
CA LEU A 425 -7.83 -3.18 -0.45
C LEU A 425 -8.10 -4.70 -0.50
N GLU A 426 -9.34 -5.10 -0.52
CA GLU A 426 -9.82 -6.48 -0.70
C GLU A 426 -10.87 -6.55 -1.81
N HIS A 427 -11.90 -7.35 -1.59
CA HIS A 427 -13.03 -7.44 -2.50
C HIS A 427 -14.01 -6.29 -2.24
N ARG A 428 -14.55 -5.75 -3.33
CA ARG A 428 -15.49 -4.62 -3.29
C ARG A 428 -16.82 -5.02 -2.68
N ASP A 429 -17.34 -4.14 -1.82
CA ASP A 429 -18.73 -4.13 -1.41
C ASP A 429 -19.51 -3.15 -2.30
N ILE A 430 -20.82 -3.33 -2.40
CA ILE A 430 -21.74 -2.29 -2.86
C ILE A 430 -22.41 -1.69 -1.63
N ARG A 431 -22.38 -0.37 -1.54
CA ARG A 431 -23.01 0.43 -0.49
C ARG A 431 -23.98 1.42 -1.10
N ALA A 432 -24.93 1.87 -0.31
CA ALA A 432 -25.88 2.93 -0.67
C ALA A 432 -25.81 4.04 0.36
N VAL A 433 -25.79 5.29 -0.10
CA VAL A 433 -25.89 6.48 0.74
C VAL A 433 -27.02 7.38 0.24
N ASP A 434 -27.85 7.85 1.16
CA ASP A 434 -28.84 8.87 0.88
C ASP A 434 -28.11 10.22 0.67
N ALA A 435 -28.24 10.80 -0.52
CA ALA A 435 -27.52 12.01 -0.90
C ALA A 435 -27.92 13.25 -0.12
N VAL A 436 -29.08 13.24 0.55
CA VAL A 436 -29.62 14.37 1.33
C VAL A 436 -29.25 14.24 2.81
N THR A 437 -29.42 13.06 3.39
CA THR A 437 -29.21 12.83 4.83
C THR A 437 -27.80 12.34 5.16
N GLY A 438 -27.08 11.75 4.20
CA GLY A 438 -25.80 11.08 4.40
C GLY A 438 -25.90 9.72 5.09
N GLU A 439 -27.13 9.17 5.26
CA GLU A 439 -27.32 7.86 5.84
C GLU A 439 -26.75 6.77 4.91
N ASP A 440 -25.80 5.97 5.40
CA ASP A 440 -25.02 5.01 4.65
C ASP A 440 -25.25 3.58 5.12
N ARG A 441 -25.44 2.66 4.17
CA ARG A 441 -25.64 1.23 4.45
C ARG A 441 -24.93 0.33 3.45
N THR A 442 -24.44 -0.83 3.91
CA THR A 442 -23.94 -1.90 3.04
C THR A 442 -25.12 -2.65 2.44
N LEU A 443 -25.11 -2.84 1.12
CA LEU A 443 -26.07 -3.69 0.42
C LEU A 443 -25.51 -5.11 0.25
N LEU A 444 -24.40 -5.25 -0.45
CA LEU A 444 -23.75 -6.53 -0.74
C LEU A 444 -22.29 -6.46 -0.34
N LYS A 445 -21.86 -7.45 0.44
CA LYS A 445 -20.48 -7.55 0.91
C LYS A 445 -19.67 -8.52 0.05
N ASP A 446 -18.39 -8.15 -0.22
CA ASP A 446 -17.40 -8.94 -1.00
C ASP A 446 -17.96 -9.39 -2.38
N ILE A 447 -18.85 -8.59 -2.96
CA ILE A 447 -19.56 -8.93 -4.21
C ILE A 447 -18.67 -8.79 -5.44
N ARG A 448 -17.61 -7.92 -5.39
CA ARG A 448 -16.63 -7.76 -6.46
C ARG A 448 -17.14 -7.09 -7.73
N ILE A 449 -18.30 -6.44 -7.68
CA ILE A 449 -18.89 -5.72 -8.79
C ILE A 449 -18.42 -4.27 -8.78
N GLY A 450 -17.98 -3.75 -9.92
CA GLY A 450 -17.64 -2.36 -10.17
C GLY A 450 -18.26 -1.87 -11.48
N ASN A 451 -17.87 -0.67 -11.95
CA ASN A 451 -18.43 -0.05 -13.15
C ASN A 451 -19.96 0.02 -13.12
N LEU A 452 -20.50 0.55 -11.98
CA LEU A 452 -21.93 0.55 -11.70
C LEU A 452 -22.69 1.46 -12.65
N ALA A 453 -23.89 1.00 -13.08
CA ALA A 453 -24.91 1.80 -13.77
C ALA A 453 -26.28 1.45 -13.19
N PHE A 454 -27.16 2.46 -13.04
CA PHE A 454 -28.50 2.26 -12.50
C PHE A 454 -29.53 2.25 -13.61
N ASN A 455 -30.44 1.26 -13.59
CA ASN A 455 -31.56 1.19 -14.51
C ASN A 455 -32.81 1.81 -13.87
N PRO A 456 -33.31 2.97 -14.34
CA PRO A 456 -34.46 3.63 -13.75
C PRO A 456 -35.79 2.89 -13.96
N ALA A 457 -35.90 2.03 -14.98
CA ALA A 457 -37.16 1.36 -15.30
C ALA A 457 -37.48 0.20 -14.33
N ASP A 458 -36.50 -0.60 -13.98
CA ASP A 458 -36.66 -1.76 -13.08
C ASP A 458 -35.89 -1.63 -11.77
N ARG A 459 -35.21 -0.51 -11.57
CA ARG A 459 -34.39 -0.16 -10.40
C ARG A 459 -33.24 -1.12 -10.12
N SER A 460 -32.80 -1.85 -11.12
CA SER A 460 -31.62 -2.72 -10.99
C SER A 460 -30.32 -1.93 -11.12
N ILE A 461 -29.27 -2.44 -10.47
CA ILE A 461 -27.90 -1.98 -10.67
C ILE A 461 -27.21 -2.96 -11.61
N TRP A 462 -26.61 -2.45 -12.68
CA TRP A 462 -25.75 -3.20 -13.58
C TRP A 462 -24.28 -2.92 -13.23
N GLY A 463 -23.40 -3.90 -13.48
CA GLY A 463 -21.99 -3.72 -13.23
C GLY A 463 -21.15 -4.89 -13.73
N VAL A 464 -19.84 -4.81 -13.56
CA VAL A 464 -18.89 -5.84 -13.98
C VAL A 464 -18.23 -6.45 -12.76
N ARG A 465 -18.41 -7.75 -12.62
CA ARG A 465 -17.77 -8.57 -11.59
C ARG A 465 -16.47 -9.16 -12.12
N HIS A 466 -15.39 -9.06 -11.36
CA HIS A 466 -14.12 -9.70 -11.67
C HIS A 466 -13.87 -10.88 -10.75
N PHE A 467 -13.51 -12.02 -11.35
CA PHE A 467 -13.16 -13.24 -10.61
C PHE A 467 -12.08 -14.02 -11.37
N ASN A 468 -10.94 -14.22 -10.75
CA ASN A 468 -9.78 -14.90 -11.33
C ASN A 468 -9.36 -14.40 -12.72
N GLY A 469 -9.49 -13.11 -12.98
CA GLY A 469 -9.13 -12.51 -14.27
C GLY A 469 -10.24 -12.54 -15.32
N LEU A 470 -11.39 -13.14 -15.02
CA LEU A 470 -12.55 -13.14 -15.91
C LEU A 470 -13.49 -11.99 -15.58
N ALA A 471 -14.03 -11.34 -16.61
CA ALA A 471 -15.02 -10.28 -16.50
C ALA A 471 -16.42 -10.86 -16.71
N THR A 472 -17.36 -10.54 -15.82
CA THR A 472 -18.75 -10.98 -15.85
C THR A 472 -19.68 -9.79 -15.79
N LEU A 473 -20.56 -9.62 -16.78
CA LEU A 473 -21.68 -8.68 -16.71
C LEU A 473 -22.67 -9.20 -15.67
N ALA A 474 -22.94 -8.38 -14.67
CA ALA A 474 -23.79 -8.70 -13.55
C ALA A 474 -24.91 -7.69 -13.39
N ARG A 475 -26.07 -8.16 -12.92
CA ARG A 475 -27.24 -7.36 -12.57
C ARG A 475 -27.59 -7.59 -11.11
N VAL A 476 -27.93 -6.55 -10.38
CA VAL A 476 -28.39 -6.58 -9.00
C VAL A 476 -29.79 -6.01 -8.96
N PRO A 477 -30.84 -6.85 -8.99
CA PRO A 477 -32.23 -6.37 -8.98
C PRO A 477 -32.62 -5.77 -7.63
N ALA A 478 -33.59 -4.85 -7.60
CA ALA A 478 -34.17 -4.37 -6.34
C ALA A 478 -34.81 -5.55 -5.60
N PRO A 479 -34.66 -5.67 -4.26
CA PRO A 479 -34.18 -4.67 -3.29
C PRO A 479 -32.63 -4.65 -3.06
N TRP A 480 -31.84 -5.18 -3.98
CA TRP A 480 -30.34 -5.17 -4.01
C TRP A 480 -29.70 -6.07 -2.93
N ASP A 481 -30.30 -7.21 -2.68
CA ASP A 481 -29.85 -8.20 -1.68
C ASP A 481 -29.20 -9.45 -2.32
N ASP A 482 -29.27 -9.61 -3.66
CA ASP A 482 -28.60 -10.65 -4.42
C ASP A 482 -28.28 -10.15 -5.84
N TRP A 483 -27.48 -10.91 -6.58
CA TRP A 483 -27.03 -10.57 -7.93
C TRP A 483 -27.23 -11.71 -8.91
N GLU A 484 -27.36 -11.36 -10.19
CA GLU A 484 -27.57 -12.26 -11.31
C GLU A 484 -26.38 -12.18 -12.27
N GLN A 485 -25.89 -13.35 -12.72
CA GLN A 485 -24.90 -13.43 -13.77
C GLN A 485 -25.60 -13.35 -15.12
N ILE A 486 -25.17 -12.39 -15.95
CA ILE A 486 -25.71 -12.26 -17.31
C ILE A 486 -24.79 -12.95 -18.30
N HIS A 487 -23.50 -12.57 -18.34
CA HIS A 487 -22.53 -13.15 -19.25
C HIS A 487 -21.11 -13.07 -18.69
N THR A 488 -20.30 -14.09 -18.94
CA THR A 488 -18.86 -14.09 -18.60
C THR A 488 -18.05 -14.19 -19.90
N TRP A 489 -17.15 -13.21 -20.09
CA TRP A 489 -16.24 -13.19 -21.23
C TRP A 489 -15.05 -14.12 -21.03
N PRO A 490 -14.43 -14.61 -22.13
CA PRO A 490 -13.14 -15.26 -22.09
C PRO A 490 -12.08 -14.36 -21.46
N TYR A 491 -11.02 -14.97 -20.97
CA TYR A 491 -9.87 -14.21 -20.44
C TYR A 491 -9.29 -13.28 -21.52
N GLY A 492 -9.02 -12.04 -21.13
CA GLY A 492 -8.45 -11.01 -21.98
C GLY A 492 -9.45 -9.97 -22.47
N ASP A 493 -10.73 -10.35 -22.59
CA ASP A 493 -11.80 -9.41 -22.89
C ASP A 493 -12.30 -8.77 -21.59
N ILE A 494 -12.45 -7.46 -21.61
CA ILE A 494 -12.87 -6.65 -20.47
C ILE A 494 -14.02 -5.72 -20.85
N MET A 495 -14.87 -5.41 -19.87
CA MET A 495 -15.95 -4.44 -20.00
C MET A 495 -15.84 -3.40 -18.90
N TYR A 496 -16.10 -2.14 -19.22
CA TYR A 496 -16.02 -1.02 -18.27
C TYR A 496 -16.86 0.17 -18.74
N GLY A 497 -17.05 1.19 -17.87
CA GLY A 497 -17.75 2.42 -18.20
C GLY A 497 -19.22 2.19 -18.62
N LEU A 498 -19.97 1.37 -17.85
CA LEU A 498 -21.38 1.06 -18.16
C LEU A 498 -22.28 2.28 -17.99
N ASP A 499 -23.29 2.40 -18.85
CA ASP A 499 -24.42 3.31 -18.70
C ASP A 499 -25.74 2.67 -19.18
N VAL A 500 -26.86 3.13 -18.60
CA VAL A 500 -28.19 2.67 -18.97
C VAL A 500 -29.01 3.85 -19.51
N SER A 501 -29.72 3.65 -20.60
CA SER A 501 -30.56 4.69 -21.17
C SER A 501 -31.69 5.13 -20.22
N PRO A 502 -32.15 6.39 -20.28
CA PRO A 502 -33.17 6.91 -19.37
C PRO A 502 -34.50 6.12 -19.37
N ASP A 503 -34.86 5.45 -20.47
CA ASP A 503 -36.05 4.58 -20.56
C ASP A 503 -35.77 3.15 -20.04
N GLY A 504 -34.53 2.84 -19.65
CA GLY A 504 -34.10 1.57 -19.06
C GLY A 504 -34.03 0.41 -20.07
N LYS A 505 -34.04 0.69 -21.38
CA LYS A 505 -34.05 -0.37 -22.42
C LYS A 505 -32.70 -0.70 -23.01
N LEU A 506 -31.74 0.23 -22.96
CA LEU A 506 -30.43 0.07 -23.58
C LEU A 506 -29.33 0.09 -22.51
N LEU A 507 -28.31 -0.74 -22.69
CA LEU A 507 -27.05 -0.71 -21.96
C LEU A 507 -25.93 -0.32 -22.91
N SER A 508 -25.10 0.65 -22.55
CA SER A 508 -23.85 0.92 -23.24
C SER A 508 -22.67 0.54 -22.35
N ALA A 509 -21.58 0.11 -22.96
CA ALA A 509 -20.31 -0.11 -22.27
C ALA A 509 -19.14 -0.05 -23.24
N SER A 510 -17.97 0.30 -22.70
CA SER A 510 -16.69 0.16 -23.38
C SER A 510 -16.21 -1.29 -23.25
N VAL A 511 -15.70 -1.86 -24.35
CA VAL A 511 -15.16 -3.21 -24.40
C VAL A 511 -13.73 -3.16 -24.92
N GLY A 512 -12.79 -3.72 -24.14
CA GLY A 512 -11.42 -3.95 -24.57
C GLY A 512 -11.19 -5.41 -24.87
N GLU A 513 -10.50 -5.69 -25.97
CA GLU A 513 -10.21 -7.02 -26.47
C GLU A 513 -8.73 -7.39 -26.17
N LEU A 514 -8.44 -8.68 -26.14
CA LEU A 514 -7.06 -9.21 -25.97
C LEU A 514 -6.07 -8.60 -26.98
N THR A 515 -6.55 -8.21 -28.17
CA THR A 515 -5.76 -7.55 -29.21
C THR A 515 -5.29 -6.14 -28.85
N GLY A 516 -5.82 -5.57 -27.77
CA GLY A 516 -5.63 -4.16 -27.39
C GLY A 516 -6.55 -3.19 -28.14
N ARG A 517 -7.54 -3.69 -28.88
CA ARG A 517 -8.58 -2.85 -29.51
C ARG A 517 -9.67 -2.54 -28.51
N HIS A 518 -10.20 -1.34 -28.57
CA HIS A 518 -11.31 -0.88 -27.77
C HIS A 518 -12.46 -0.39 -28.61
N SER A 519 -13.69 -0.64 -28.15
CA SER A 519 -14.92 -0.19 -28.80
C SER A 519 -15.96 0.20 -27.76
N LEU A 520 -16.79 1.18 -28.08
CA LEU A 520 -18.04 1.43 -27.36
C LEU A 520 -19.14 0.58 -28.05
N ARG A 521 -19.91 -0.14 -27.27
CA ARG A 521 -20.99 -1.00 -27.73
C ARG A 521 -22.31 -0.67 -27.05
N VAL A 522 -23.42 -0.84 -27.75
CA VAL A 522 -24.77 -0.63 -27.22
C VAL A 522 -25.59 -1.90 -27.42
N TRP A 523 -26.32 -2.32 -26.42
CA TRP A 523 -27.17 -3.52 -26.43
C TRP A 523 -28.57 -3.19 -25.96
N GLU A 524 -29.56 -3.97 -26.43
CA GLU A 524 -30.87 -4.03 -25.83
C GLU A 524 -30.83 -4.87 -24.56
N ILE A 525 -31.30 -4.33 -23.41
CA ILE A 525 -31.31 -5.04 -22.12
C ILE A 525 -32.16 -6.31 -22.18
N GLU A 526 -33.28 -6.31 -22.93
CA GLU A 526 -34.11 -7.49 -23.12
C GLU A 526 -33.33 -8.62 -23.82
N SER A 527 -32.53 -8.29 -24.86
CA SER A 527 -31.67 -9.23 -25.56
C SER A 527 -30.58 -9.81 -24.65
N LEU A 528 -29.92 -8.95 -23.85
CA LEU A 528 -28.93 -9.38 -22.85
C LEU A 528 -29.52 -10.37 -21.83
N LEU A 529 -30.73 -10.08 -21.33
CA LEU A 529 -31.43 -10.96 -20.38
C LEU A 529 -31.87 -12.29 -21.02
N ALA A 530 -32.09 -12.30 -22.35
CA ALA A 530 -32.34 -13.50 -23.13
C ALA A 530 -31.05 -14.28 -23.49
N GLY A 531 -29.88 -13.76 -23.17
CA GLY A 531 -28.56 -14.37 -23.45
C GLY A 531 -27.98 -14.02 -24.82
N ASP A 532 -28.57 -13.07 -25.54
CA ASP A 532 -28.03 -12.55 -26.79
C ASP A 532 -27.09 -11.36 -26.49
N MET A 533 -25.80 -11.56 -26.79
CA MET A 533 -24.72 -10.59 -26.56
C MET A 533 -24.42 -9.76 -27.83
N THR A 534 -25.23 -9.84 -28.86
CA THR A 534 -25.01 -9.08 -30.10
C THR A 534 -25.30 -7.59 -29.86
N PRO A 535 -24.34 -6.69 -30.07
CA PRO A 535 -24.59 -5.25 -29.92
C PRO A 535 -25.44 -4.75 -31.09
N ILE A 536 -26.32 -3.78 -30.81
CA ILE A 536 -27.12 -3.11 -31.84
C ILE A 536 -26.37 -1.94 -32.50
N ALA A 537 -25.34 -1.42 -31.86
CA ALA A 537 -24.43 -0.41 -32.38
C ALA A 537 -23.03 -0.56 -31.81
N THR A 538 -22.02 -0.21 -32.61
CA THR A 538 -20.60 -0.28 -32.22
C THR A 538 -19.83 0.92 -32.77
N LEU A 539 -19.03 1.59 -31.91
CA LEU A 539 -18.06 2.59 -32.32
C LEU A 539 -16.66 2.09 -31.99
N ASP A 540 -15.83 1.88 -33.03
CA ASP A 540 -14.47 1.37 -32.90
C ASP A 540 -13.48 2.53 -32.62
N PHE A 541 -12.71 2.45 -31.55
CA PHE A 541 -11.66 3.40 -31.17
C PHE A 541 -10.24 2.90 -31.50
N GLY A 542 -10.12 1.71 -32.08
CA GLY A 542 -8.81 1.09 -32.31
C GLY A 542 -8.07 0.84 -30.98
N ASN A 543 -6.88 1.42 -30.82
CA ASN A 543 -6.10 1.30 -29.57
C ASN A 543 -6.38 2.44 -28.57
N SER A 544 -7.18 3.45 -28.92
CA SER A 544 -7.63 4.48 -27.98
C SER A 544 -8.74 3.95 -27.09
N ILE A 545 -8.81 4.43 -25.85
CA ILE A 545 -9.76 3.94 -24.85
C ILE A 545 -10.95 4.89 -24.78
N PRO A 546 -12.19 4.43 -25.10
CA PRO A 546 -13.41 5.20 -24.86
C PRO A 546 -13.71 5.22 -23.35
N SER A 547 -13.92 6.40 -22.79
CA SER A 547 -14.18 6.57 -21.35
C SER A 547 -15.50 7.26 -21.06
N ASP A 548 -16.23 6.72 -20.09
CA ASP A 548 -17.40 7.32 -19.45
C ASP A 548 -18.49 7.83 -20.42
N PHE A 549 -18.86 7.01 -21.40
CA PHE A 549 -19.96 7.33 -22.31
C PHE A 549 -21.30 7.26 -21.56
N VAL A 550 -22.08 8.35 -21.63
CA VAL A 550 -23.37 8.51 -20.97
C VAL A 550 -24.46 8.91 -21.95
N PHE A 551 -25.64 8.34 -21.79
CA PHE A 551 -26.83 8.71 -22.60
C PHE A 551 -27.29 10.12 -22.30
N THR A 552 -27.78 10.83 -23.32
CA THR A 552 -28.58 12.05 -23.15
C THR A 552 -29.94 11.73 -22.56
N ALA A 553 -30.61 12.74 -21.98
CA ALA A 553 -31.93 12.57 -21.36
C ALA A 553 -33.01 12.05 -22.31
N ASP A 554 -32.91 12.33 -23.62
CA ASP A 554 -33.77 11.81 -24.66
C ASP A 554 -33.34 10.44 -25.21
N GLY A 555 -32.22 9.89 -24.74
CA GLY A 555 -31.65 8.61 -25.14
C GLY A 555 -31.07 8.56 -26.55
N LYS A 556 -30.98 9.69 -27.26
CA LYS A 556 -30.56 9.76 -28.65
C LYS A 556 -29.06 9.66 -28.84
N TYR A 557 -28.29 10.33 -27.99
CA TYR A 557 -26.83 10.38 -28.08
C TYR A 557 -26.16 9.79 -26.86
N LEU A 558 -24.91 9.39 -27.08
CA LEU A 558 -23.94 9.11 -26.00
C LEU A 558 -22.82 10.13 -26.06
N TYR A 559 -22.50 10.74 -24.94
CA TYR A 559 -21.31 11.60 -24.80
C TYR A 559 -20.27 10.89 -23.93
N GLY A 560 -19.03 10.87 -24.38
CA GLY A 560 -17.89 10.32 -23.65
C GLY A 560 -16.61 11.05 -23.98
N SER A 561 -15.50 10.63 -23.40
CA SER A 561 -14.18 11.18 -23.71
C SER A 561 -13.26 10.15 -24.35
N SER A 562 -12.32 10.61 -25.18
CA SER A 562 -11.27 9.78 -25.76
C SER A 562 -10.07 10.62 -26.18
N TYR A 563 -8.88 10.03 -26.06
CA TYR A 563 -7.61 10.63 -26.55
C TYR A 563 -7.32 10.32 -28.04
N TYR A 564 -8.29 9.98 -28.82
CA TYR A 564 -8.09 9.56 -30.22
C TYR A 564 -7.18 10.49 -31.04
N THR A 565 -7.21 11.79 -30.74
CA THR A 565 -6.37 12.81 -31.37
C THR A 565 -5.08 13.15 -30.60
N GLY A 566 -4.76 12.42 -29.53
CA GLY A 566 -3.68 12.76 -28.61
C GLY A 566 -4.08 13.78 -27.52
N VAL A 567 -5.34 14.23 -27.54
CA VAL A 567 -5.95 15.10 -26.53
C VAL A 567 -7.28 14.49 -26.13
N SER A 568 -7.59 14.44 -24.83
CA SER A 568 -8.88 13.96 -24.34
C SER A 568 -9.98 14.96 -24.68
N ASN A 569 -10.71 14.69 -25.75
CA ASN A 569 -11.84 15.48 -26.22
C ASN A 569 -13.16 14.74 -26.00
N ILE A 570 -14.27 15.50 -25.94
CA ILE A 570 -15.61 14.92 -25.85
C ILE A 570 -16.06 14.47 -27.23
N VAL A 571 -16.52 13.23 -27.30
CA VAL A 571 -17.09 12.57 -28.49
C VAL A 571 -18.58 12.41 -28.27
N ARG A 572 -19.39 12.79 -29.28
CA ARG A 572 -20.80 12.49 -29.35
C ARG A 572 -21.01 11.31 -30.28
N PHE A 573 -21.75 10.29 -29.86
CA PHE A 573 -22.12 9.14 -30.67
C PHE A 573 -23.63 9.06 -30.85
N ASP A 574 -24.10 9.16 -32.09
CA ASP A 574 -25.48 8.83 -32.52
C ASP A 574 -25.51 7.33 -32.78
N TRP A 575 -25.93 6.55 -31.77
CA TRP A 575 -25.89 5.09 -31.82
C TRP A 575 -26.86 4.51 -32.87
N ALA A 576 -27.99 5.20 -33.16
CA ALA A 576 -28.98 4.75 -34.14
C ALA A 576 -28.52 4.97 -35.59
N ALA A 577 -27.75 6.02 -35.84
CA ALA A 577 -27.13 6.30 -37.12
C ALA A 577 -25.72 5.72 -37.28
N GLU A 578 -25.11 5.21 -36.16
CA GLU A 578 -23.71 4.80 -36.07
C GLU A 578 -22.73 5.90 -36.54
N GLN A 579 -23.02 7.15 -36.19
CA GLN A 579 -22.20 8.32 -36.52
C GLN A 579 -21.64 8.97 -35.25
N HIS A 580 -20.44 9.51 -35.37
CA HIS A 580 -19.81 10.23 -34.26
C HIS A 580 -19.22 11.55 -34.72
N ASP A 581 -19.19 12.50 -33.77
CA ASP A 581 -18.57 13.81 -33.93
C ASP A 581 -17.68 14.13 -32.71
N PHE A 582 -16.58 14.85 -32.92
CA PHE A 582 -15.94 15.58 -31.84
C PHE A 582 -16.75 16.85 -31.55
N VAL A 583 -17.02 17.08 -30.25
CA VAL A 583 -17.81 18.27 -29.81
C VAL A 583 -17.02 19.17 -28.88
N SER A 584 -15.73 18.91 -28.75
CA SER A 584 -14.81 19.79 -28.03
C SER A 584 -13.42 19.77 -28.64
N ASN A 585 -12.71 20.89 -28.54
CA ASN A 585 -11.28 21.04 -28.72
C ASN A 585 -10.70 21.75 -27.49
N THR A 586 -9.77 21.11 -26.79
CA THR A 586 -9.18 21.65 -25.55
C THR A 586 -7.67 21.48 -25.53
N GLU A 587 -6.96 22.38 -24.84
CA GLU A 587 -5.52 22.30 -24.74
C GLU A 587 -5.03 21.16 -23.84
N THR A 588 -5.81 20.77 -22.83
CA THR A 588 -5.43 19.73 -21.86
C THR A 588 -6.27 18.47 -22.00
N GLY A 589 -7.48 18.46 -21.46
CA GLY A 589 -8.42 17.36 -21.58
C GLY A 589 -9.73 17.65 -20.88
N TYR A 590 -10.84 17.20 -21.47
CA TYR A 590 -12.15 17.12 -20.85
C TYR A 590 -12.53 15.67 -20.59
N PHE A 591 -13.13 15.42 -19.43
CA PHE A 591 -13.47 14.10 -18.95
C PHE A 591 -14.87 14.09 -18.34
N ARG A 592 -15.48 12.91 -18.25
CA ARG A 592 -16.70 12.63 -17.52
C ARG A 592 -17.84 13.58 -17.87
N PRO A 593 -18.24 13.63 -19.15
CA PRO A 593 -19.33 14.52 -19.56
C PRO A 593 -20.62 14.14 -18.84
N VAL A 594 -21.33 15.16 -18.39
CA VAL A 594 -22.63 15.03 -17.72
C VAL A 594 -23.61 15.92 -18.45
N PRO A 595 -24.57 15.37 -19.22
CA PRO A 595 -25.60 16.17 -19.90
C PRO A 595 -26.47 16.96 -18.91
N LEU A 596 -26.65 18.25 -19.16
CA LEU A 596 -27.55 19.15 -18.43
C LEU A 596 -28.87 19.33 -19.18
N GLU A 597 -29.93 19.77 -18.48
CA GLU A 597 -31.27 19.95 -19.07
C GLU A 597 -31.34 20.96 -20.22
N ASP A 598 -30.46 21.96 -20.20
CA ASP A 598 -30.39 23.02 -21.21
C ASP A 598 -29.55 22.65 -22.44
N GLY A 599 -29.08 21.40 -22.53
CA GLY A 599 -28.31 20.88 -23.66
C GLY A 599 -26.80 21.14 -23.55
N ARG A 600 -26.34 21.84 -22.53
CA ARG A 600 -24.90 21.98 -22.21
C ARG A 600 -24.36 20.71 -21.55
N LEU A 601 -23.04 20.59 -21.49
CA LEU A 601 -22.36 19.50 -20.75
C LEU A 601 -21.57 20.09 -19.58
N ALA A 602 -21.77 19.52 -18.39
CA ALA A 602 -20.77 19.64 -17.35
C ALA A 602 -19.65 18.65 -17.66
N VAL A 603 -18.40 19.07 -17.55
CA VAL A 603 -17.19 18.27 -17.80
C VAL A 603 -16.18 18.52 -16.69
N PHE A 604 -15.22 17.63 -16.54
CA PHE A 604 -14.07 17.85 -15.66
C PHE A 604 -12.84 18.15 -16.52
N ARG A 605 -12.38 19.41 -16.46
CA ARG A 605 -11.21 19.89 -17.17
C ARG A 605 -9.95 19.52 -16.40
N PHE A 606 -8.98 18.90 -17.05
CA PHE A 606 -7.71 18.55 -16.44
C PHE A 606 -6.80 19.77 -16.32
N THR A 607 -6.17 19.94 -15.16
CA THR A 607 -5.22 21.02 -14.86
C THR A 607 -4.00 20.44 -14.14
N GLY A 608 -2.93 21.21 -14.03
CA GLY A 608 -1.75 20.81 -13.27
C GLY A 608 -2.00 20.58 -11.76
N GLU A 609 -3.14 21.00 -11.21
CA GLU A 609 -3.53 20.76 -9.82
C GLU A 609 -4.67 19.72 -9.66
N GLY A 610 -5.15 19.15 -10.77
CA GLY A 610 -6.24 18.17 -10.78
C GLY A 610 -7.43 18.62 -11.61
N PHE A 611 -8.57 17.94 -11.44
CA PHE A 611 -9.76 18.18 -12.23
C PHE A 611 -10.55 19.38 -11.71
N VAL A 612 -10.93 20.29 -12.60
CA VAL A 612 -11.83 21.42 -12.35
C VAL A 612 -13.15 21.17 -13.07
N PRO A 613 -14.28 21.14 -12.36
CA PRO A 613 -15.58 21.02 -13.01
C PRO A 613 -15.87 22.29 -13.81
N ALA A 614 -16.33 22.15 -15.04
CA ALA A 614 -16.65 23.25 -15.95
C ALA A 614 -17.87 22.91 -16.79
N VAL A 615 -18.49 23.92 -17.40
CA VAL A 615 -19.60 23.76 -18.34
C VAL A 615 -19.14 24.18 -19.72
N ILE A 616 -19.49 23.38 -20.75
CA ILE A 616 -19.23 23.64 -22.17
C ILE A 616 -20.50 23.55 -22.97
N ASP A 617 -20.49 24.18 -24.16
CA ASP A 617 -21.54 24.05 -25.16
C ASP A 617 -21.09 23.06 -26.25
N PRO A 618 -21.68 21.83 -26.31
CA PRO A 618 -21.21 20.76 -27.21
C PRO A 618 -21.68 21.01 -28.63
N ALA A 619 -20.82 21.60 -29.45
CA ALA A 619 -21.10 21.80 -30.89
C ALA A 619 -20.22 20.88 -31.75
N PRO A 620 -20.75 20.16 -32.76
CA PRO A 620 -19.92 19.39 -33.67
C PRO A 620 -18.85 20.24 -34.33
N LEU A 621 -17.63 19.74 -34.34
CA LEU A 621 -16.47 20.39 -34.96
C LEU A 621 -16.21 19.80 -36.34
N GLU A 622 -15.86 20.65 -37.31
CA GLU A 622 -15.52 20.19 -38.64
C GLU A 622 -14.18 19.46 -38.70
N ASP A 623 -13.21 19.91 -37.88
CA ASP A 623 -11.88 19.32 -37.76
C ASP A 623 -11.17 19.73 -36.45
N ILE A 624 -10.20 18.92 -36.02
CA ILE A 624 -9.29 19.19 -34.88
C ILE A 624 -7.92 18.57 -35.16
N ASN A 625 -6.86 19.17 -34.66
CA ASN A 625 -5.51 18.65 -34.87
C ASN A 625 -5.21 17.46 -33.96
N ALA A 626 -4.54 16.47 -34.52
CA ALA A 626 -3.80 15.48 -33.73
C ALA A 626 -2.46 16.06 -33.28
N VAL A 627 -2.05 15.76 -32.05
CA VAL A 627 -0.74 16.19 -31.53
C VAL A 627 0.29 15.06 -31.56
N PRO A 628 1.57 15.36 -31.86
CA PRO A 628 2.62 14.38 -31.81
C PRO A 628 2.88 13.96 -30.36
N LEU A 629 3.15 12.67 -30.16
CA LEU A 629 3.61 12.12 -28.89
C LEU A 629 5.12 11.88 -28.94
N LEU A 630 5.82 12.07 -27.82
CA LEU A 630 7.27 11.85 -27.75
C LEU A 630 7.67 10.44 -28.19
N GLY A 631 6.87 9.42 -27.86
CA GLY A 631 7.14 8.05 -28.24
C GLY A 631 7.20 7.83 -29.76
N TYR A 632 6.37 8.52 -30.55
CA TYR A 632 6.46 8.44 -32.01
C TYR A 632 7.75 9.06 -32.54
N GLU A 633 8.20 10.19 -31.99
CA GLU A 633 9.48 10.78 -32.35
C GLU A 633 10.66 9.86 -32.01
N LEU A 634 10.59 9.13 -30.90
CA LEU A 634 11.61 8.15 -30.51
C LEU A 634 11.74 7.00 -31.51
N ILE A 635 10.61 6.45 -31.98
CA ILE A 635 10.62 5.35 -32.97
C ILE A 635 11.18 5.82 -34.33
N GLU A 636 10.88 7.06 -34.73
CA GLU A 636 11.40 7.62 -35.97
C GLU A 636 12.90 7.82 -35.90
N GLU A 637 13.41 8.32 -34.76
CA GLU A 637 14.82 8.60 -34.57
C GLU A 637 15.64 7.34 -34.27
N TYR A 638 15.07 6.40 -33.52
CA TYR A 638 15.69 5.13 -33.13
C TYR A 638 14.85 3.91 -33.52
N PRO A 639 14.85 3.50 -34.82
CA PRO A 639 14.06 2.35 -35.26
C PRO A 639 14.35 1.04 -34.55
N VAL A 640 15.53 0.89 -33.92
CA VAL A 640 15.91 -0.26 -33.10
C VAL A 640 14.93 -0.53 -31.94
N LEU A 641 14.19 0.48 -31.48
CA LEU A 641 13.14 0.30 -30.47
C LEU A 641 11.98 -0.59 -30.98
N LYS A 642 11.80 -0.69 -32.30
CA LYS A 642 10.80 -1.63 -32.88
C LYS A 642 11.25 -3.08 -32.78
N GLU A 643 12.56 -3.31 -32.68
CA GLU A 643 13.15 -4.63 -32.53
C GLU A 643 13.09 -5.13 -31.09
N TRP A 644 12.71 -4.26 -30.13
CA TRP A 644 12.50 -4.64 -28.72
C TRP A 644 11.18 -5.37 -28.49
N ASP A 645 10.36 -5.52 -29.50
CA ASP A 645 9.14 -6.33 -29.44
C ASP A 645 9.45 -7.79 -29.10
N VAL A 646 8.90 -8.26 -28.00
CA VAL A 646 9.12 -9.64 -27.52
C VAL A 646 8.25 -10.69 -28.22
N GLY A 647 7.32 -10.26 -29.11
CA GLY A 647 6.41 -11.18 -29.79
C GLY A 647 5.27 -11.68 -28.91
N SER A 648 4.64 -12.77 -29.32
CA SER A 648 3.49 -13.35 -28.61
C SER A 648 3.93 -14.40 -27.60
N PRO A 649 3.44 -14.36 -26.36
CA PRO A 649 3.69 -15.44 -25.37
C PRO A 649 3.22 -16.83 -25.84
N SER A 650 2.30 -16.90 -26.80
CA SER A 650 1.80 -18.15 -27.35
C SER A 650 2.78 -18.86 -28.31
N GLU A 651 3.85 -18.18 -28.73
CA GLU A 651 4.90 -18.75 -29.57
C GLU A 651 5.95 -19.57 -28.79
N ILE A 652 5.95 -19.43 -27.45
CA ILE A 652 6.85 -20.18 -26.56
C ILE A 652 6.46 -21.66 -26.49
N ASP A 653 7.40 -22.56 -26.77
CA ASP A 653 7.20 -24.00 -26.59
C ASP A 653 7.27 -24.37 -25.11
N LEU A 654 6.10 -24.44 -24.48
CA LEU A 654 5.95 -24.71 -23.06
C LEU A 654 6.39 -26.14 -22.68
N GLU A 655 6.27 -27.10 -23.60
CA GLU A 655 6.68 -28.50 -23.32
C GLU A 655 8.22 -28.61 -23.24
N GLU A 656 8.94 -27.81 -24.01
CA GLU A 656 10.39 -27.71 -23.90
C GLU A 656 10.85 -26.97 -22.64
N LYS A 657 10.13 -25.94 -22.26
CA LYS A 657 10.53 -25.04 -21.15
C LYS A 657 10.19 -25.58 -19.76
N ILE A 658 9.05 -26.28 -19.60
CA ILE A 658 8.61 -26.74 -18.27
C ILE A 658 9.39 -27.97 -17.83
N THR A 659 10.12 -27.81 -16.72
CA THR A 659 10.97 -28.87 -16.15
C THR A 659 10.27 -29.66 -15.03
N ALA A 660 9.31 -29.05 -14.32
CA ALA A 660 8.58 -29.72 -13.24
C ALA A 660 7.16 -29.16 -13.04
N ARG A 661 6.28 -29.99 -12.52
CA ARG A 661 4.93 -29.64 -12.06
C ARG A 661 4.63 -30.40 -10.77
N GLY A 662 3.92 -29.77 -9.82
CA GLY A 662 3.54 -30.44 -8.58
C GLY A 662 2.84 -29.52 -7.58
N ASP A 663 2.65 -30.02 -6.36
CA ASP A 663 2.11 -29.25 -5.26
C ASP A 663 3.19 -28.44 -4.57
N TYR A 664 2.90 -27.18 -4.24
CA TYR A 664 3.80 -26.33 -3.48
C TYR A 664 3.78 -26.69 -1.99
N HIS A 665 4.89 -27.15 -1.47
CA HIS A 665 5.07 -27.55 -0.07
C HIS A 665 6.05 -26.63 0.66
N GLY A 666 5.65 -25.38 0.96
CA GLY A 666 6.53 -24.35 1.53
C GLY A 666 7.38 -24.79 2.72
N PHE A 667 6.91 -25.72 3.57
CA PHE A 667 7.71 -26.20 4.70
C PHE A 667 8.90 -27.09 4.24
N LYS A 668 8.76 -27.87 3.15
CA LYS A 668 9.84 -28.69 2.58
C LYS A 668 10.85 -27.87 1.79
N GLU A 669 10.44 -26.66 1.40
CA GLU A 669 11.22 -25.76 0.56
C GLU A 669 11.94 -24.67 1.35
N ILE A 670 11.91 -24.75 2.69
CA ILE A 670 12.67 -23.84 3.53
C ILE A 670 14.16 -24.05 3.23
N GLY A 671 14.81 -23.00 2.75
CA GLY A 671 16.22 -22.95 2.43
C GLY A 671 16.92 -21.81 3.14
N LEU A 672 18.24 -21.89 3.20
CA LEU A 672 19.07 -20.82 3.74
C LEU A 672 18.96 -19.58 2.86
N GLU A 673 18.67 -18.42 3.49
CA GLU A 673 18.47 -17.14 2.82
C GLU A 673 19.70 -16.24 2.92
N SER A 674 20.24 -16.08 4.14
CA SER A 674 21.43 -15.27 4.38
C SER A 674 22.08 -15.57 5.72
N ILE A 675 23.39 -15.28 5.82
CA ILE A 675 24.17 -15.31 7.08
C ILE A 675 25.00 -14.04 7.12
N TYR A 676 24.94 -13.30 8.23
CA TYR A 676 25.76 -12.10 8.39
C TYR A 676 26.13 -11.83 9.84
N PRO A 677 27.29 -11.14 10.09
CA PRO A 677 27.70 -10.75 11.43
C PRO A 677 26.76 -9.68 12.01
N ILE A 678 26.56 -9.73 13.34
CA ILE A 678 25.76 -8.76 14.10
C ILE A 678 26.51 -8.26 15.32
N VAL A 679 26.13 -7.06 15.76
CA VAL A 679 26.54 -6.44 17.01
C VAL A 679 25.31 -6.22 17.88
N GLN A 680 25.36 -6.59 19.15
CA GLN A 680 24.24 -6.43 20.08
C GLN A 680 24.74 -5.85 21.41
N GLY A 681 23.84 -5.26 22.19
CA GLY A 681 24.02 -4.89 23.57
C GLY A 681 23.35 -5.89 24.50
N TYR A 682 23.99 -6.21 25.61
CA TYR A 682 23.44 -6.95 26.72
C TYR A 682 23.73 -6.21 28.00
N ARG A 683 22.70 -5.70 28.67
CA ARG A 683 22.88 -4.77 29.79
C ARG A 683 23.80 -3.61 29.38
N ASP A 684 24.90 -3.39 30.09
CA ASP A 684 25.87 -2.31 29.82
C ASP A 684 27.07 -2.78 28.99
N THR A 685 27.03 -3.99 28.41
CA THR A 685 28.12 -4.56 27.61
C THR A 685 27.70 -4.81 26.17
N TRP A 686 28.69 -5.03 25.31
CA TRP A 686 28.50 -5.38 23.91
C TRP A 686 28.69 -6.87 23.66
N ALA A 687 28.05 -7.37 22.62
CA ALA A 687 28.17 -8.74 22.14
C ALA A 687 28.40 -8.76 20.63
N LEU A 688 29.22 -9.71 20.16
CA LEU A 688 29.42 -9.98 18.74
C LEU A 688 28.89 -11.35 18.38
N GLY A 689 28.29 -11.45 17.21
CA GLY A 689 27.69 -12.69 16.79
C GLY A 689 27.35 -12.73 15.31
N PHE A 690 26.37 -13.56 14.98
CA PHE A 690 25.85 -13.68 13.63
C PHE A 690 24.35 -13.93 13.67
N ARG A 691 23.69 -13.55 12.56
CA ARG A 691 22.30 -13.87 12.26
C ARG A 691 22.22 -14.78 11.04
N ILE A 692 21.33 -15.77 11.10
CA ILE A 692 21.02 -16.70 10.03
C ILE A 692 19.55 -16.62 9.72
N ASN A 693 19.19 -16.42 8.47
CA ASN A 693 17.81 -16.38 8.02
C ASN A 693 17.51 -17.53 7.08
N PHE A 694 16.36 -18.17 7.24
CA PHE A 694 15.82 -19.18 6.35
C PHE A 694 14.41 -18.81 5.95
N SER A 695 14.05 -19.06 4.70
CA SER A 695 12.66 -18.90 4.24
C SER A 695 12.36 -19.89 3.10
N ASP A 696 11.07 -20.16 2.88
CA ASP A 696 10.62 -20.75 1.63
C ASP A 696 10.47 -19.67 0.54
N PRO A 697 10.46 -20.01 -0.76
CA PRO A 697 10.38 -19.05 -1.85
C PRO A 697 9.18 -18.09 -1.77
N MET A 698 8.05 -18.56 -1.26
CA MET A 698 6.85 -17.76 -1.02
C MET A 698 6.90 -16.95 0.29
N GLN A 699 7.94 -17.12 1.11
CA GLN A 699 8.04 -16.52 2.46
C GLN A 699 6.83 -16.79 3.37
N LEU A 700 6.18 -17.95 3.20
CA LEU A 700 5.10 -18.40 4.07
C LEU A 700 5.62 -18.99 5.38
N ASN A 701 6.86 -19.46 5.36
CA ASN A 701 7.60 -19.96 6.52
C ASN A 701 8.94 -19.23 6.60
N ARG A 702 9.26 -18.74 7.78
CA ARG A 702 10.50 -18.00 8.01
C ARG A 702 11.11 -18.39 9.34
N ILE A 703 12.43 -18.55 9.35
CA ILE A 703 13.22 -18.80 10.55
C ILE A 703 14.30 -17.73 10.61
N ASP A 704 14.38 -17.04 11.73
CA ASP A 704 15.43 -16.10 12.07
C ASP A 704 16.16 -16.65 13.32
N PHE A 705 17.44 -16.82 13.25
CA PHE A 705 18.28 -17.24 14.36
C PHE A 705 19.42 -16.26 14.53
N SER A 706 19.63 -15.75 15.75
CA SER A 706 20.82 -14.98 16.12
C SER A 706 21.52 -15.60 17.31
N ALA A 707 22.85 -15.56 17.28
CA ALA A 707 23.70 -15.96 18.39
C ALA A 707 24.84 -14.96 18.53
N SER A 708 25.09 -14.48 19.75
CA SER A 708 26.18 -13.55 20.05
C SER A 708 26.85 -13.87 21.40
N TYR A 709 28.05 -13.35 21.61
CA TYR A 709 28.83 -13.58 22.78
C TYR A 709 29.40 -12.25 23.29
N SER A 710 29.24 -11.97 24.59
CA SER A 710 29.83 -10.85 25.30
C SER A 710 31.19 -11.28 25.89
N PRO A 711 32.29 -10.72 25.42
CA PRO A 711 33.64 -11.11 25.94
C PRO A 711 33.99 -10.48 27.27
N ASP A 712 33.12 -9.63 27.82
CA ASP A 712 33.34 -8.91 29.06
C ASP A 712 33.52 -9.86 30.24
N SER A 713 34.62 -9.65 31.02
CA SER A 713 34.93 -10.46 32.21
C SER A 713 34.04 -10.15 33.40
N ASP A 714 33.41 -8.96 33.43
CA ASP A 714 32.56 -8.53 34.54
C ASP A 714 31.17 -9.18 34.49
N LEU A 715 30.77 -9.71 33.33
CA LEU A 715 29.57 -10.53 33.25
C LEU A 715 29.81 -11.94 33.79
N PRO A 716 28.83 -12.51 34.52
CA PRO A 716 28.79 -13.92 34.86
C PRO A 716 28.96 -14.82 33.64
N SER A 717 29.64 -15.94 33.78
CA SER A 717 29.96 -16.82 32.66
C SER A 717 28.71 -17.40 31.97
N ASP A 718 27.61 -17.57 32.70
CA ASP A 718 26.31 -18.05 32.24
C ASP A 718 25.47 -16.96 31.57
N GLU A 719 25.85 -15.71 31.69
CA GLU A 719 25.20 -14.56 31.00
C GLU A 719 25.91 -14.11 29.71
N ARG A 720 27.07 -14.66 29.34
CA ARG A 720 27.88 -14.21 28.21
C ARG A 720 27.38 -14.69 26.84
N LEU A 721 26.61 -15.80 26.79
CA LEU A 721 26.05 -16.35 25.56
C LEU A 721 24.62 -15.84 25.39
N HIS A 722 24.34 -15.28 24.22
CA HIS A 722 23.04 -14.75 23.87
C HIS A 722 22.50 -15.47 22.65
N MET A 723 21.27 -15.95 22.69
CA MET A 723 20.62 -16.61 21.56
C MET A 723 19.17 -16.18 21.42
N ASN A 724 18.74 -16.03 20.19
CA ASN A 724 17.34 -15.76 19.87
C ASN A 724 16.95 -16.54 18.62
N PHE A 725 15.97 -17.41 18.76
CA PHE A 725 15.36 -18.19 17.68
C PHE A 725 13.92 -17.77 17.48
N ARG A 726 13.53 -17.49 16.25
CA ARG A 726 12.19 -17.10 15.86
C ARG A 726 11.77 -17.94 14.67
N PHE A 727 10.59 -18.53 14.72
CA PHE A 727 9.98 -19.25 13.62
C PHE A 727 8.62 -18.69 13.29
N ARG A 728 8.24 -18.55 11.99
CA ARG A 728 6.98 -18.03 11.50
C ARG A 728 6.29 -18.94 10.50
N ARG A 729 4.97 -19.11 10.67
CA ARG A 729 4.10 -19.71 9.66
C ARG A 729 2.67 -19.18 9.74
N TYR A 730 2.22 -18.42 8.72
CA TYR A 730 0.90 -17.80 8.71
C TYR A 730 0.62 -16.94 9.95
N ASN A 731 -0.39 -17.32 10.72
CA ASN A 731 -0.84 -16.56 11.91
C ASN A 731 -0.15 -16.97 13.21
N TRP A 732 0.73 -17.92 13.14
CA TRP A 732 1.31 -18.47 14.36
C TRP A 732 2.77 -18.09 14.53
N TRP A 733 3.35 -18.01 15.77
CA TRP A 733 4.74 -17.72 16.08
C TRP A 733 5.35 -18.34 17.32
N VAL A 734 6.65 -18.74 17.26
CA VAL A 734 7.46 -19.09 18.42
C VAL A 734 8.66 -18.17 18.48
N ASN A 735 8.97 -17.75 19.66
CA ASN A 735 10.24 -17.15 19.96
C ASN A 735 10.86 -17.85 21.17
N VAL A 736 12.09 -18.32 21.02
CA VAL A 736 12.91 -18.89 22.09
C VAL A 736 14.16 -18.04 22.22
N ALA A 737 14.42 -17.53 23.42
CA ALA A 737 15.63 -16.75 23.65
C ALA A 737 16.33 -17.22 24.93
N HIS A 738 17.65 -17.13 24.92
CA HIS A 738 18.53 -17.32 26.07
C HIS A 738 19.36 -16.07 26.26
N ASN A 739 19.29 -15.44 27.43
CA ASN A 739 19.93 -14.16 27.74
C ASN A 739 19.75 -13.18 26.57
N TYR A 740 18.52 -12.79 26.28
CA TYR A 740 18.18 -11.99 25.09
C TYR A 740 18.99 -10.70 25.06
N ALA A 741 19.71 -10.48 23.95
CA ALA A 741 20.47 -9.27 23.67
C ALA A 741 19.80 -8.49 22.53
N ASP A 742 19.94 -7.15 22.52
CA ASP A 742 19.34 -6.25 21.55
C ASP A 742 20.37 -5.20 21.09
N PHE A 743 20.43 -4.92 19.78
CA PHE A 743 21.35 -3.92 19.23
C PHE A 743 21.19 -2.55 19.89
N TYR A 744 19.96 -2.17 20.21
CA TYR A 744 19.62 -0.82 20.67
C TYR A 744 20.01 -0.57 22.13
N ASP A 745 20.30 -1.61 22.90
CA ASP A 745 20.84 -1.49 24.26
C ASP A 745 22.26 -0.86 24.30
N LEU A 746 22.92 -0.78 23.13
CA LEU A 746 24.19 -0.05 22.99
C LEU A 746 24.05 1.48 23.08
N PHE A 747 22.83 2.01 22.94
CA PHE A 747 22.61 3.43 22.62
C PHE A 747 21.61 4.15 23.54
N GLY A 748 21.27 3.63 24.67
CA GLY A 748 20.30 4.40 25.38
C GLY A 748 19.90 3.99 26.75
N PRO A 749 19.01 4.77 27.37
CA PRO A 749 18.59 4.54 28.75
C PRO A 749 17.60 3.38 28.89
N THR A 750 16.94 2.94 27.78
CA THR A 750 16.01 1.82 27.84
C THR A 750 16.69 0.53 27.42
N LEU A 751 16.72 -0.46 28.31
CA LEU A 751 17.31 -1.76 28.05
C LEU A 751 16.22 -2.79 27.69
N MET A 752 16.45 -3.53 26.61
CA MET A 752 15.57 -4.59 26.12
C MET A 752 16.11 -5.98 26.41
N SER A 753 17.43 -6.08 26.68
CA SER A 753 18.09 -7.32 27.06
C SER A 753 17.48 -7.90 28.35
N ARG A 754 17.45 -9.21 28.45
CA ARG A 754 16.87 -9.92 29.60
C ARG A 754 17.67 -11.18 29.90
N LYS A 755 17.96 -11.37 31.15
CA LYS A 755 18.55 -12.61 31.66
C LYS A 755 17.58 -13.79 31.57
N GLY A 756 18.12 -14.98 31.41
CA GLY A 756 17.39 -16.23 31.51
C GLY A 756 16.81 -16.72 30.20
N GLN A 757 15.84 -17.62 30.32
CA GLN A 757 15.20 -18.30 29.22
C GLN A 757 13.83 -17.69 28.96
N ARG A 758 13.52 -17.46 27.70
CA ARG A 758 12.21 -16.99 27.27
C ARG A 758 11.64 -17.93 26.20
N TYR A 759 10.45 -18.41 26.45
CA TYR A 759 9.67 -19.24 25.51
C TYR A 759 8.34 -18.56 25.27
N LEU A 760 8.12 -18.05 24.09
CA LEU A 760 6.86 -17.42 23.70
C LEU A 760 6.24 -18.20 22.55
N ALA A 761 4.94 -18.28 22.58
CA ALA A 761 4.11 -18.75 21.48
C ALA A 761 2.91 -17.85 21.33
N GLY A 762 2.62 -17.40 20.12
CA GLY A 762 1.48 -16.53 19.84
C GLY A 762 0.69 -16.95 18.61
N TRP A 763 -0.49 -16.39 18.49
CA TRP A 763 -1.38 -16.57 17.37
C TRP A 763 -2.11 -15.26 17.09
N ASP A 764 -1.94 -14.77 15.86
CA ASP A 764 -2.50 -13.50 15.42
C ASP A 764 -3.58 -13.78 14.36
N LYS A 765 -4.73 -13.13 14.48
CA LYS A 765 -5.80 -13.23 13.50
C LYS A 765 -6.45 -11.90 13.25
N VAL A 766 -6.48 -11.51 11.98
CA VAL A 766 -7.36 -10.44 11.53
C VAL A 766 -8.79 -10.98 11.48
N LEU A 767 -9.68 -10.36 12.23
CA LEU A 767 -11.10 -10.70 12.30
C LEU A 767 -11.93 -9.88 11.31
N VAL A 768 -11.57 -8.59 11.12
CA VAL A 768 -12.16 -7.68 10.14
C VAL A 768 -11.03 -7.02 9.39
N TYR A 769 -11.07 -7.09 8.07
CA TYR A 769 -10.17 -6.34 7.19
C TYR A 769 -11.01 -5.69 6.10
N ASP A 770 -11.45 -4.49 6.38
CA ASP A 770 -12.30 -3.68 5.52
C ASP A 770 -11.84 -2.22 5.68
N LYS A 771 -10.65 -1.94 5.17
CA LYS A 771 -9.98 -0.63 5.37
C LYS A 771 -10.91 0.55 5.05
N PRO A 772 -11.01 1.55 5.95
CA PRO A 772 -10.11 1.80 7.09
C PRO A 772 -10.41 0.98 8.35
N ARG A 773 -11.43 0.13 8.38
CA ARG A 773 -11.74 -0.72 9.52
C ARG A 773 -10.86 -1.96 9.54
N LYS A 774 -10.15 -2.16 10.64
CA LYS A 774 -9.36 -3.39 10.91
C LYS A 774 -9.59 -3.84 12.34
N MET A 775 -9.86 -5.14 12.56
CA MET A 775 -9.94 -5.75 13.88
C MET A 775 -9.01 -6.94 13.96
N GLU A 776 -8.20 -6.99 15.00
CA GLU A 776 -7.19 -8.02 15.20
C GLU A 776 -7.32 -8.66 16.58
N LEU A 777 -7.12 -9.98 16.62
CA LEU A 777 -7.02 -10.77 17.85
C LEU A 777 -5.62 -11.38 17.92
N ASN A 778 -4.91 -11.10 19.02
CA ASN A 778 -3.61 -11.69 19.32
C ASN A 778 -3.70 -12.50 20.59
N LEU A 779 -3.19 -13.73 20.55
CA LEU A 779 -3.07 -14.63 21.70
C LEU A 779 -1.60 -14.95 21.89
N ILE A 780 -1.07 -14.75 23.11
CA ILE A 780 0.33 -15.02 23.40
C ILE A 780 0.44 -15.79 24.70
N GLY A 781 1.06 -16.98 24.63
CA GLY A 781 1.51 -17.73 25.80
C GLY A 781 3.00 -17.58 25.99
N GLY A 782 3.44 -17.42 27.22
CA GLY A 782 4.85 -17.23 27.58
C GLY A 782 5.23 -18.03 28.82
N PHE A 783 6.50 -18.49 28.81
CA PHE A 783 7.16 -19.04 29.99
C PHE A 783 8.58 -18.45 30.05
N PHE A 784 8.92 -17.96 31.22
CA PHE A 784 10.20 -17.34 31.54
C PHE A 784 10.85 -18.10 32.68
N ASP A 785 12.16 -18.30 32.60
CA ASP A 785 12.91 -19.10 33.56
C ASP A 785 14.26 -18.42 33.87
N ASN A 786 14.71 -18.42 35.12
CA ASN A 786 15.94 -17.77 35.57
C ASN A 786 15.95 -16.25 35.28
N ILE A 787 14.82 -15.57 35.53
CA ILE A 787 14.68 -14.12 35.34
C ILE A 787 15.04 -13.36 36.62
N ASP A 788 15.59 -12.18 36.47
CA ASP A 788 15.89 -11.23 37.59
C ASP A 788 15.05 -9.95 37.51
N GLU A 789 14.46 -9.66 36.34
CA GLU A 789 13.55 -8.55 36.10
C GLU A 789 12.21 -9.02 35.50
N LEU A 790 11.15 -8.25 35.74
CA LEU A 790 9.85 -8.51 35.10
C LEU A 790 9.96 -8.40 33.59
N PRO A 791 9.49 -9.39 32.80
CA PRO A 791 9.74 -9.47 31.37
C PRO A 791 9.25 -8.27 30.55
N ARG A 792 8.28 -7.50 31.08
CA ARG A 792 7.65 -6.36 30.40
C ARG A 792 8.26 -5.02 30.80
N TYR A 793 8.88 -4.94 31.93
CA TYR A 793 9.39 -3.70 32.51
C TYR A 793 10.90 -3.75 32.65
N GLN A 794 11.52 -2.61 32.57
CA GLN A 794 12.95 -2.41 32.78
C GLN A 794 13.16 -1.98 34.23
N ASP A 795 14.27 -2.40 34.84
CA ASP A 795 14.68 -2.03 36.20
C ASP A 795 13.62 -2.32 37.30
N VAL A 796 12.66 -3.21 36.97
CA VAL A 796 11.70 -3.69 37.95
C VAL A 796 12.08 -5.11 38.31
N PRO A 797 12.66 -5.34 39.53
CA PRO A 797 13.11 -6.66 39.92
C PRO A 797 11.96 -7.68 39.89
N SER A 798 12.26 -8.89 39.49
CA SER A 798 11.29 -9.97 39.57
C SER A 798 11.35 -10.62 40.96
N PRO A 799 10.24 -10.74 41.70
CA PRO A 799 10.22 -11.46 42.97
C PRO A 799 10.30 -12.97 42.78
N VAL A 800 10.29 -13.47 41.58
CA VAL A 800 10.29 -14.91 41.25
C VAL A 800 11.22 -15.21 40.07
N ASP A 801 11.84 -16.39 40.09
CA ASP A 801 12.75 -16.84 39.02
C ASP A 801 11.99 -17.39 37.81
N GLN A 802 10.76 -17.84 38.01
CA GLN A 802 9.91 -18.44 36.97
C GLN A 802 8.56 -17.76 36.89
N LEU A 803 8.14 -17.48 35.67
CA LEU A 803 6.86 -16.84 35.37
C LEU A 803 6.21 -17.49 34.15
N ALA A 804 5.00 -17.96 34.26
CA ALA A 804 4.17 -18.27 33.12
C ALA A 804 3.16 -17.14 32.88
N SER A 805 2.90 -16.81 31.62
CA SER A 805 1.93 -15.77 31.28
C SER A 805 1.09 -16.16 30.07
N PHE A 806 -0.13 -15.65 30.03
CA PHE A 806 -1.00 -15.75 28.88
C PHE A 806 -1.69 -14.40 28.65
N SER A 807 -1.63 -13.88 27.44
CA SER A 807 -2.29 -12.62 27.10
C SER A 807 -3.23 -12.76 25.90
N VAL A 808 -4.33 -12.00 25.98
CA VAL A 808 -5.32 -11.83 24.92
C VAL A 808 -5.39 -10.33 24.60
N ARG A 809 -5.14 -9.97 23.35
CA ARG A 809 -5.28 -8.60 22.85
C ARG A 809 -6.31 -8.57 21.74
N LEU A 810 -7.32 -7.75 21.89
CA LEU A 810 -8.29 -7.44 20.85
C LEU A 810 -8.20 -5.95 20.53
N GLY A 811 -7.84 -5.63 19.30
CA GLY A 811 -7.67 -4.26 18.82
C GLY A 811 -8.57 -3.97 17.62
N PHE A 812 -9.07 -2.74 17.55
CA PHE A 812 -9.85 -2.23 16.42
C PHE A 812 -9.35 -0.85 16.02
N GLU A 813 -9.26 -0.61 14.72
CA GLU A 813 -8.98 0.70 14.16
C GLU A 813 -9.98 1.08 13.06
N ASN A 814 -10.34 2.34 13.02
CA ASN A 814 -11.09 2.99 11.94
C ASN A 814 -10.60 4.42 11.84
N VAL A 815 -9.42 4.60 11.24
CA VAL A 815 -8.74 5.90 11.15
C VAL A 815 -8.52 6.30 9.71
N ARG A 816 -8.63 7.59 9.45
CA ARG A 816 -8.52 8.16 8.10
C ARG A 816 -7.50 9.31 8.07
N GLY A 817 -7.04 9.60 6.88
CA GLY A 817 -6.24 10.77 6.62
C GLY A 817 -6.33 11.17 5.15
N SER A 818 -6.09 12.43 4.88
CA SER A 818 -6.10 12.99 3.55
C SER A 818 -4.85 12.63 2.76
N LEU A 819 -4.89 12.83 1.46
CA LEU A 819 -3.73 12.67 0.59
C LEU A 819 -2.60 13.61 1.05
N GLY A 820 -1.41 13.04 1.30
CA GLY A 820 -0.27 13.80 1.85
C GLY A 820 -0.19 13.82 3.38
N LYS A 821 -1.03 13.10 4.12
CA LYS A 821 -0.92 12.99 5.57
C LYS A 821 0.47 12.50 6.00
N VAL A 822 0.90 12.93 7.17
CA VAL A 822 2.10 12.42 7.85
C VAL A 822 1.76 11.69 9.15
N ASP A 823 0.49 11.77 9.58
CA ASP A 823 -0.11 11.07 10.72
C ASP A 823 -1.59 10.84 10.45
N ASP A 824 -2.27 10.02 11.25
CA ASP A 824 -3.72 9.88 11.13
C ASP A 824 -4.42 11.19 11.53
N GLU A 825 -5.45 11.58 10.77
CA GLU A 825 -6.08 12.89 10.93
C GLU A 825 -7.41 12.82 11.68
N LYS A 826 -8.16 11.71 11.54
CA LYS A 826 -9.42 11.49 12.26
C LYS A 826 -9.79 10.02 12.37
N GLY A 827 -10.83 9.77 13.21
CA GLY A 827 -11.38 8.43 13.41
C GLY A 827 -11.21 7.97 14.85
N HIS A 828 -11.29 6.67 15.05
CA HIS A 828 -11.14 6.10 16.37
C HIS A 828 -10.43 4.75 16.32
N ARG A 829 -9.80 4.39 17.44
CA ARG A 829 -9.24 3.06 17.69
C ARG A 829 -9.45 2.69 19.14
N TRP A 830 -9.58 1.40 19.41
CA TRP A 830 -9.63 0.88 20.75
C TRP A 830 -8.90 -0.45 20.86
N GLU A 831 -8.46 -0.74 22.06
CA GLU A 831 -7.76 -1.97 22.37
C GLU A 831 -8.19 -2.47 23.75
N VAL A 832 -8.39 -3.77 23.88
CA VAL A 832 -8.53 -4.46 25.16
C VAL A 832 -7.44 -5.49 25.27
N LEU A 833 -6.65 -5.41 26.32
CA LEU A 833 -5.55 -6.30 26.63
C LEU A 833 -5.78 -6.96 28.00
N ASN A 834 -5.92 -8.28 28.01
CA ASN A 834 -5.91 -9.08 29.23
C ASN A 834 -4.59 -9.81 29.34
N VAL A 835 -3.92 -9.69 30.48
CA VAL A 835 -2.65 -10.39 30.79
C VAL A 835 -2.84 -11.17 32.08
N ASN A 836 -2.57 -12.46 32.01
CA ASN A 836 -2.68 -13.38 33.11
C ASN A 836 -1.29 -13.90 33.47
N LYS A 837 -0.86 -13.73 34.68
CA LYS A 837 0.39 -14.25 35.24
C LYS A 837 0.08 -15.44 36.15
N LEU A 838 0.89 -16.48 36.04
CA LEU A 838 0.77 -17.73 36.80
C LEU A 838 2.11 -17.99 37.50
N ILE A 839 2.13 -17.99 38.80
CA ILE A 839 3.34 -18.03 39.63
C ILE A 839 3.09 -18.94 40.83
N GLU A 840 3.83 -20.04 40.96
CA GLU A 840 3.77 -20.97 42.11
C GLU A 840 2.38 -21.42 42.55
N GLY A 841 1.37 -21.28 41.66
CA GLY A 841 -0.03 -21.61 41.92
C GLY A 841 -0.96 -20.40 42.06
N ASP A 842 -0.41 -19.20 42.17
CA ASP A 842 -1.16 -17.95 42.18
C ASP A 842 -1.50 -17.48 40.77
N TYR A 843 -2.68 -16.92 40.62
CA TYR A 843 -3.20 -16.39 39.38
C TYR A 843 -3.45 -14.90 39.52
N ILE A 844 -2.69 -14.10 38.77
CA ILE A 844 -2.73 -12.64 38.80
C ILE A 844 -3.21 -12.13 37.44
N PRO A 845 -4.52 -11.94 37.23
CA PRO A 845 -5.04 -11.34 36.01
C PRO A 845 -4.95 -9.81 36.04
N SER A 846 -4.71 -9.24 34.85
CA SER A 846 -4.80 -7.81 34.66
C SER A 846 -5.54 -7.49 33.35
N LEU A 847 -6.24 -6.36 33.32
CA LEU A 847 -6.99 -5.88 32.18
C LEU A 847 -6.63 -4.41 31.90
N VAL A 848 -6.38 -4.09 30.64
CA VAL A 848 -6.15 -2.73 30.15
C VAL A 848 -7.13 -2.48 29.01
N GLY A 849 -7.78 -1.32 29.02
CA GLY A 849 -8.61 -0.81 27.95
C GLY A 849 -8.08 0.53 27.46
N ASN A 850 -7.91 0.66 26.15
CA ASN A 850 -7.48 1.91 25.50
C ASN A 850 -8.57 2.36 24.53
N TYR A 851 -8.83 3.68 24.45
CA TYR A 851 -9.71 4.26 23.45
C TYR A 851 -9.19 5.63 23.03
N ASP A 852 -8.94 5.75 21.71
CA ASP A 852 -8.48 6.97 21.07
C ASP A 852 -9.54 7.47 20.09
N VAL A 853 -9.83 8.76 20.10
CA VAL A 853 -10.68 9.42 19.10
C VAL A 853 -10.00 10.69 18.59
N GLY A 854 -9.98 10.84 17.27
CA GLY A 854 -9.31 11.94 16.57
C GLY A 854 -10.25 12.71 15.67
N PHE A 855 -10.00 14.00 15.57
CA PHE A 855 -10.76 14.98 14.80
C PHE A 855 -9.81 15.76 13.90
N ASP A 856 -10.15 15.86 12.62
CA ASP A 856 -9.52 16.80 11.71
C ASP A 856 -9.86 18.25 12.11
N VAL A 857 -8.90 19.16 11.99
CA VAL A 857 -9.10 20.59 12.25
C VAL A 857 -8.95 21.37 10.94
N PRO A 858 -9.45 22.64 10.85
CA PRO A 858 -9.41 23.41 9.59
C PRO A 858 -7.99 23.84 9.15
N LEU A 859 -6.99 23.08 9.50
CA LEU A 859 -5.59 23.23 9.08
C LEU A 859 -5.17 21.96 8.36
N ARG A 860 -4.62 22.07 7.14
CA ARG A 860 -4.22 20.90 6.34
C ARG A 860 -3.27 20.01 7.10
N HIS A 861 -3.58 18.70 7.14
CA HIS A 861 -2.78 17.66 7.78
C HIS A 861 -2.57 17.86 9.30
N SER A 862 -3.52 18.49 9.97
CA SER A 862 -3.50 18.71 11.42
C SER A 862 -4.69 18.00 12.07
N SER A 863 -4.51 17.52 13.30
CA SER A 863 -5.54 16.77 14.02
C SER A 863 -5.42 16.92 15.53
N VAL A 864 -6.54 16.85 16.22
CA VAL A 864 -6.60 16.78 17.68
C VAL A 864 -7.11 15.40 18.08
N TRP A 865 -6.39 14.75 19.00
CA TRP A 865 -6.72 13.43 19.52
C TRP A 865 -6.97 13.47 21.00
N LEU A 866 -8.05 12.81 21.44
CA LEU A 866 -8.29 12.42 22.82
C LEU A 866 -7.93 10.96 22.97
N ARG A 867 -6.97 10.65 23.86
CA ARG A 867 -6.49 9.28 24.10
C ARG A 867 -6.75 8.93 25.55
N THR A 868 -7.42 7.84 25.79
CA THR A 868 -7.77 7.37 27.11
C THR A 868 -7.27 5.97 27.35
N SER A 869 -6.86 5.68 28.55
CA SER A 869 -6.47 4.34 28.98
C SER A 869 -6.88 4.12 30.45
N ALA A 870 -7.35 2.93 30.75
CA ALA A 870 -7.60 2.51 32.12
C ALA A 870 -7.25 1.04 32.30
N GLY A 871 -6.82 0.69 33.51
CA GLY A 871 -6.48 -0.68 33.80
C GLY A 871 -6.65 -1.03 35.27
N PHE A 872 -6.82 -2.34 35.51
CA PHE A 872 -6.77 -2.88 36.85
C PHE A 872 -6.11 -4.27 36.84
N ALA A 873 -5.45 -4.62 37.94
CA ALA A 873 -4.90 -5.93 38.21
C ALA A 873 -5.43 -6.48 39.52
N VAL A 874 -5.54 -7.80 39.61
CA VAL A 874 -5.90 -8.49 40.84
C VAL A 874 -4.61 -8.86 41.57
N GLY A 875 -4.58 -8.63 42.89
CA GLY A 875 -3.42 -8.91 43.74
C GLY A 875 -3.27 -7.85 44.82
N GLU A 876 -2.16 -7.89 45.55
CA GLU A 876 -1.84 -6.94 46.62
C GLU A 876 -1.08 -5.74 46.06
N LEU A 877 -1.19 -4.56 46.70
CA LEU A 877 -0.60 -3.31 46.21
C LEU A 877 0.93 -3.29 46.34
N ASP A 878 1.48 -4.00 47.28
CA ASP A 878 2.93 -4.13 47.48
C ASP A 878 3.56 -5.24 46.61
N ASP A 879 2.74 -6.04 45.92
CA ASP A 879 3.23 -7.02 44.96
C ASP A 879 3.53 -6.38 43.62
N GLN A 880 4.80 -6.37 43.21
CA GLN A 880 5.24 -5.87 41.91
C GLN A 880 4.56 -6.55 40.73
N LEU A 881 4.14 -7.82 40.87
CA LEU A 881 3.46 -8.58 39.81
C LEU A 881 2.04 -8.10 39.56
N SER A 882 1.43 -7.41 40.53
CA SER A 882 0.07 -6.87 40.46
C SER A 882 0.03 -5.42 39.98
N ASN A 883 1.17 -4.76 39.78
CA ASN A 883 1.22 -3.36 39.42
C ASN A 883 1.48 -3.14 37.94
N PHE A 884 0.99 -2.01 37.45
CA PHE A 884 1.36 -1.37 36.20
C PHE A 884 2.42 -0.29 36.52
N PHE A 885 3.48 -0.22 35.73
CA PHE A 885 4.55 0.77 35.89
C PHE A 885 4.51 1.73 34.72
N PHE A 886 4.72 3.02 35.02
CA PHE A 886 4.63 4.11 34.05
C PHE A 886 5.86 5.03 34.21
N GLY A 887 6.24 5.70 33.15
CA GLY A 887 7.25 6.76 33.17
C GLY A 887 8.02 6.89 31.86
N GLY A 888 8.60 8.04 31.66
CA GLY A 888 9.49 8.38 30.57
C GLY A 888 8.89 8.37 29.17
N PHE A 889 9.66 8.89 28.23
CA PHE A 889 9.40 8.70 26.79
C PHE A 889 9.67 7.27 26.36
N GLN A 890 10.45 6.49 27.09
CA GLN A 890 10.83 5.11 26.78
C GLN A 890 11.58 4.92 25.46
N ASN A 891 12.19 5.97 24.92
CA ASN A 891 12.96 5.93 23.68
C ASN A 891 14.46 5.81 24.00
N ASN A 892 15.16 4.98 23.20
CA ASN A 892 16.62 5.01 23.17
C ASN A 892 17.14 6.15 22.27
N TYR A 893 18.43 6.50 22.40
CA TYR A 893 19.10 7.45 21.49
C TYR A 893 19.14 6.93 20.05
N VAL A 894 19.22 5.61 19.87
CA VAL A 894 18.94 4.93 18.61
C VAL A 894 17.90 3.86 18.90
N ASP A 895 16.82 3.81 18.13
CA ASP A 895 15.66 2.95 18.41
C ASP A 895 15.09 2.35 17.11
N HIS A 896 14.26 1.33 17.23
CA HIS A 896 13.52 0.70 16.13
C HIS A 896 12.01 0.59 16.40
N ARG A 897 11.53 1.21 17.46
CA ARG A 897 10.13 1.17 17.88
C ARG A 897 9.35 2.38 17.36
N SER A 898 8.11 2.48 17.76
CA SER A 898 7.22 3.58 17.41
C SER A 898 7.86 4.95 17.70
N VAL A 899 7.82 5.86 16.74
CA VAL A 899 8.38 7.22 16.84
C VAL A 899 7.74 8.01 17.97
N LYS A 900 6.40 7.94 18.09
CA LYS A 900 5.63 8.65 19.12
C LYS A 900 5.27 7.72 20.27
N ARG A 901 6.28 7.18 20.94
CA ARG A 901 6.08 6.22 22.04
C ARG A 901 5.34 6.82 23.22
N TYR A 902 5.35 8.13 23.43
CA TYR A 902 4.54 8.79 24.46
C TYR A 902 3.02 8.52 24.35
N ARG A 903 2.55 8.00 23.20
CA ARG A 903 1.16 7.56 22.99
C ARG A 903 0.85 6.23 23.66
N ASP A 904 1.86 5.41 23.92
CA ASP A 904 1.68 4.10 24.54
C ASP A 904 1.14 4.26 25.97
N TRP A 905 0.24 3.39 26.38
CA TRP A 905 -0.45 3.54 27.65
C TRP A 905 0.47 3.48 28.87
N TRP A 906 1.62 2.80 28.79
CA TRP A 906 2.63 2.65 29.87
C TRP A 906 3.68 3.76 29.92
N THR A 907 3.69 4.70 29.02
CA THR A 907 4.59 5.84 29.01
C THR A 907 3.99 7.02 29.76
N PHE A 908 4.81 7.81 30.43
CA PHE A 908 4.39 9.07 31.02
C PHE A 908 5.58 10.05 31.08
N PRO A 909 5.83 10.80 29.98
CA PRO A 909 6.97 11.69 29.90
C PRO A 909 7.00 12.75 30.99
N GLY A 910 8.22 13.06 31.49
CA GLY A 910 8.46 14.01 32.57
C GLY A 910 8.72 13.36 33.92
N VAL A 911 8.46 12.06 34.07
CA VAL A 911 8.91 11.24 35.21
C VAL A 911 9.91 10.19 34.72
N GLU A 912 10.70 9.61 35.61
CA GLU A 912 11.68 8.59 35.22
C GLU A 912 10.99 7.30 34.74
N ILE A 913 11.72 6.46 34.02
CA ILE A 913 11.20 5.21 33.47
C ILE A 913 10.74 4.31 34.62
N ASN A 914 9.49 3.82 34.54
CA ASN A 914 8.86 2.94 35.56
C ASN A 914 8.81 3.50 36.98
N GLU A 915 8.96 4.83 37.18
CA GLU A 915 8.99 5.49 38.49
C GLU A 915 7.65 5.44 39.20
N ILE A 916 6.55 5.66 38.49
CA ILE A 916 5.20 5.66 39.08
C ILE A 916 4.46 4.35 38.76
N PHE A 917 3.72 3.86 39.73
CA PHE A 917 3.07 2.56 39.62
C PHE A 917 1.71 2.49 40.33
N GLY A 918 0.89 1.56 39.90
CA GLY A 918 -0.39 1.29 40.55
C GLY A 918 -1.04 0.00 40.07
N ARG A 919 -1.86 -0.57 40.96
CA ARG A 919 -2.69 -1.74 40.63
C ARG A 919 -3.89 -1.36 39.77
N THR A 920 -4.39 -0.15 39.96
CA THR A 920 -5.44 0.46 39.16
C THR A 920 -5.00 1.82 38.65
N TYR A 921 -5.42 2.17 37.45
CA TYR A 921 -5.12 3.47 36.89
C TYR A 921 -6.18 3.96 35.90
N GLY A 922 -6.24 5.30 35.76
CA GLY A 922 -6.92 5.97 34.68
C GLY A 922 -6.03 7.08 34.10
N ARG A 923 -5.86 7.09 32.76
CA ARG A 923 -5.04 8.08 32.04
C ARG A 923 -5.87 8.75 30.98
N LEU A 924 -5.69 10.07 30.84
CA LEU A 924 -6.25 10.89 29.78
C LEU A 924 -5.15 11.71 29.14
N MET A 925 -5.10 11.79 27.81
CA MET A 925 -4.19 12.64 27.04
C MET A 925 -4.97 13.38 25.97
N VAL A 926 -4.67 14.66 25.82
CA VAL A 926 -5.04 15.47 24.65
C VAL A 926 -3.78 15.73 23.86
N GLU A 927 -3.82 15.41 22.56
CA GLU A 927 -2.69 15.58 21.65
C GLU A 927 -3.13 16.44 20.47
N TRP A 928 -2.34 17.44 20.12
CA TRP A 928 -2.50 18.24 18.92
C TRP A 928 -1.34 18.00 17.97
N ASN A 929 -1.61 17.40 16.81
CA ASN A 929 -0.67 17.24 15.73
C ASN A 929 -0.73 18.49 14.85
N LEU A 930 0.36 19.24 14.83
CA LEU A 930 0.47 20.45 14.02
C LEU A 930 0.65 20.13 12.54
N PRO A 931 0.32 21.05 11.62
CA PRO A 931 0.63 20.89 10.20
C PRO A 931 2.11 20.55 9.99
N PRO A 932 2.45 19.57 9.14
CA PRO A 932 3.84 19.27 8.85
C PRO A 932 4.49 20.39 8.04
N PHE A 933 5.74 20.69 8.34
CA PHE A 933 6.58 21.50 7.48
C PHE A 933 7.31 20.62 6.49
N ARG A 934 7.18 20.90 5.18
CA ARG A 934 7.75 20.08 4.11
C ARG A 934 8.94 20.78 3.46
N PHE A 935 9.96 19.97 3.14
CA PHE A 935 11.17 20.41 2.46
C PHE A 935 11.20 19.81 1.05
N GLU A 936 11.50 20.62 0.07
CA GLU A 936 11.65 20.16 -1.30
C GLU A 936 13.11 19.82 -1.64
N ARG A 937 14.06 20.61 -1.12
CA ARG A 937 15.48 20.56 -1.48
C ARG A 937 16.43 20.38 -0.31
N ALA A 938 15.98 19.71 0.75
CA ALA A 938 16.80 19.46 1.93
C ALA A 938 17.56 18.14 1.80
N GLY A 939 18.76 18.18 1.18
CA GLY A 939 19.64 17.02 1.07
C GLY A 939 20.12 16.69 -0.35
N THR A 940 20.32 15.40 -0.60
CA THR A 940 20.75 14.82 -1.88
C THR A 940 19.93 13.58 -2.17
N PRO A 941 19.90 13.01 -3.38
CA PRO A 941 19.13 11.79 -3.68
C PRO A 941 19.46 10.58 -2.79
N GLY A 942 20.67 10.53 -2.22
CA GLY A 942 21.06 9.46 -1.29
C GLY A 942 20.72 9.72 0.18
N PHE A 943 20.45 10.98 0.54
CA PHE A 943 20.09 11.39 1.89
C PHE A 943 19.28 12.69 1.84
N TYR A 944 18.02 12.67 2.20
CA TYR A 944 17.14 13.85 2.15
C TYR A 944 16.09 13.85 3.26
N ILE A 945 15.62 15.06 3.61
CA ILE A 945 14.58 15.30 4.63
C ILE A 945 13.30 15.74 3.91
N PRO A 946 12.25 14.91 3.79
CA PRO A 946 10.99 15.31 3.15
C PRO A 946 10.11 16.21 4.02
N TRP A 947 10.11 16.02 5.35
CA TRP A 947 9.30 16.82 6.26
C TRP A 947 9.77 16.77 7.71
N MET A 948 9.34 17.75 8.46
CA MET A 948 9.27 17.71 9.90
C MET A 948 7.83 17.91 10.38
N ARG A 949 7.51 17.34 11.54
CA ARG A 949 6.23 17.55 12.22
C ARG A 949 6.45 17.81 13.70
N ALA A 950 5.51 18.55 14.32
CA ALA A 950 5.50 18.77 15.75
C ALA A 950 4.15 18.35 16.34
N SER A 951 4.18 17.86 17.57
CA SER A 951 3.00 17.54 18.36
C SER A 951 3.12 18.15 19.74
N LEU A 952 2.00 18.67 20.23
CA LEU A 952 1.85 19.13 21.60
C LEU A 952 0.94 18.15 22.32
N PHE A 953 1.26 17.81 23.55
CA PHE A 953 0.40 16.94 24.36
C PHE A 953 0.32 17.40 25.82
N ALA A 954 -0.82 17.10 26.43
CA ALA A 954 -1.02 17.24 27.86
C ALA A 954 -1.73 15.98 28.35
N SER A 955 -1.27 15.37 29.42
CA SER A 955 -1.90 14.19 30.01
C SER A 955 -1.96 14.23 31.51
N GLY A 956 -2.94 13.50 32.05
CA GLY A 956 -3.08 13.23 33.46
C GLY A 956 -3.24 11.74 33.70
N ILE A 957 -2.67 11.25 34.78
CA ILE A 957 -2.83 9.87 35.26
C ILE A 957 -3.19 9.88 36.75
N ALA A 958 -4.18 9.07 37.11
CA ALA A 958 -4.49 8.77 38.49
C ALA A 958 -4.19 7.29 38.76
N LEU A 959 -3.39 7.04 39.80
CA LEU A 959 -2.92 5.72 40.23
C LEU A 959 -3.60 5.37 41.54
N ASN A 960 -4.12 4.14 41.65
CA ASN A 960 -4.85 3.62 42.81
C ASN A 960 -5.90 4.58 43.39
N PRO A 961 -6.84 5.11 42.56
CA PRO A 961 -7.80 6.13 42.97
C PRO A 961 -8.75 5.68 44.09
N GLU A 962 -8.84 4.38 44.33
CA GLU A 962 -9.62 3.78 45.40
C GLU A 962 -8.93 3.81 46.77
N GLN A 963 -7.65 4.20 46.84
CA GLN A 963 -6.86 4.23 48.08
C GLN A 963 -6.95 5.59 48.77
N GLU A 964 -6.92 5.60 50.09
CA GLU A 964 -6.81 6.82 50.89
C GLU A 964 -5.34 7.04 51.30
N ASP A 965 -4.72 8.07 50.73
CA ASP A 965 -3.36 8.62 51.08
C ASP A 965 -2.14 7.72 50.78
N VAL A 966 -2.21 6.43 50.94
CA VAL A 966 -1.08 5.50 50.72
C VAL A 966 -1.24 4.87 49.33
N PHE A 967 -0.18 4.87 48.56
CA PHE A 967 -0.16 4.36 47.15
C PHE A 967 -1.03 5.12 46.15
N ARG A 968 -1.74 6.18 46.55
CA ARG A 968 -2.47 7.04 45.63
C ARG A 968 -1.53 8.11 45.07
N SER A 969 -1.53 8.27 43.77
CA SER A 969 -0.80 9.35 43.09
C SER A 969 -1.62 9.90 41.93
N GLU A 970 -1.55 11.22 41.76
CA GLU A 970 -2.15 11.96 40.65
C GLU A 970 -1.07 12.83 40.02
N VAL A 971 -0.71 12.49 38.77
CA VAL A 971 0.36 13.18 38.05
C VAL A 971 -0.19 13.75 36.76
N ALA A 972 0.19 15.00 36.46
CA ALA A 972 -0.10 15.62 35.17
C ALA A 972 1.20 15.94 34.45
N ASN A 973 1.17 15.95 33.11
CA ASN A 973 2.28 16.43 32.32
C ASN A 973 1.84 17.28 31.14
N VAL A 974 2.79 18.07 30.63
CA VAL A 974 2.70 18.76 29.37
C VAL A 974 4.00 18.52 28.60
N GLY A 975 3.89 18.34 27.30
CA GLY A 975 5.09 18.08 26.51
C GLY A 975 4.91 18.37 25.02
N THR A 976 6.02 18.25 24.33
CA THR A 976 6.12 18.41 22.88
C THR A 976 7.09 17.39 22.31
N GLN A 977 6.83 16.97 21.05
CA GLN A 977 7.79 16.20 20.28
C GLN A 977 7.86 16.76 18.87
N VAL A 978 9.08 16.90 18.36
CA VAL A 978 9.37 17.30 16.97
C VAL A 978 10.08 16.14 16.29
N ASP A 979 9.55 15.70 15.16
CA ASP A 979 10.07 14.59 14.34
C ASP A 979 10.59 15.13 13.02
N PHE A 980 11.81 14.75 12.65
CA PHE A 980 12.40 14.98 11.34
C PHE A 980 12.48 13.67 10.60
N ARG A 981 11.68 13.53 9.55
CA ARG A 981 11.76 12.38 8.64
C ARG A 981 12.92 12.57 7.69
N PHE A 982 13.76 11.56 7.51
CA PHE A 982 14.74 11.54 6.45
C PHE A 982 14.85 10.16 5.81
N THR A 983 15.41 10.12 4.63
CA THR A 983 15.57 8.90 3.85
C THR A 983 17.04 8.70 3.52
N VAL A 984 17.53 7.47 3.73
CA VAL A 984 18.91 7.06 3.44
C VAL A 984 18.90 6.09 2.27
N LEU A 985 19.96 6.10 1.46
CA LEU A 985 20.08 5.24 0.27
C LEU A 985 18.86 5.35 -0.68
N ALA A 986 18.27 6.55 -0.76
CA ALA A 986 17.13 6.90 -1.60
C ALA A 986 15.78 6.21 -1.23
N ARG A 987 15.73 5.25 -0.31
CA ARG A 987 14.51 4.49 0.01
C ARG A 987 14.34 4.04 1.46
N LEU A 988 15.39 4.06 2.27
CA LEU A 988 15.32 3.60 3.65
C LEU A 988 14.90 4.74 4.58
N PRO A 989 13.69 4.67 5.16
CA PRO A 989 13.16 5.73 6.00
C PRO A 989 13.78 5.70 7.40
N MET A 990 14.01 6.88 7.96
CA MET A 990 14.45 7.09 9.34
C MET A 990 13.79 8.33 9.92
N THR A 991 13.68 8.39 11.25
CA THR A 991 13.09 9.55 11.92
C THR A 991 13.96 9.97 13.11
N LEU A 992 14.42 11.21 13.11
CA LEU A 992 15.04 11.84 14.28
C LEU A 992 13.95 12.58 15.06
N SER A 993 13.81 12.24 16.35
CA SER A 993 12.82 12.83 17.25
C SER A 993 13.52 13.57 18.39
N LEU A 994 12.99 14.76 18.70
CA LEU A 994 13.36 15.58 19.85
C LEU A 994 12.11 15.78 20.70
N GLY A 995 12.15 15.40 21.96
CA GLY A 995 11.03 15.52 22.89
C GLY A 995 11.41 16.27 24.15
N TYR A 996 10.41 16.92 24.75
CA TYR A 996 10.53 17.51 26.06
C TYR A 996 9.19 17.45 26.79
N ALA A 997 9.23 17.11 28.07
CA ALA A 997 8.05 17.11 28.92
C ALA A 997 8.36 17.61 30.32
N ALA A 998 7.37 18.21 30.95
CA ALA A 998 7.39 18.57 32.35
C ALA A 998 6.20 17.90 33.06
N ALA A 999 6.47 17.24 34.19
CA ALA A 999 5.45 16.55 34.99
C ALA A 999 5.27 17.26 36.35
N PHE A 1000 4.04 17.27 36.81
CA PHE A 1000 3.57 17.96 38.02
C PHE A 1000 2.81 16.98 38.90
N GLU A 1001 3.23 16.89 40.15
CA GLU A 1001 2.60 16.07 41.19
C GLU A 1001 2.52 16.86 42.50
N SER A 1002 1.43 16.73 43.22
CA SER A 1002 1.24 17.47 44.47
C SER A 1002 2.25 17.03 45.53
N GLY A 1003 3.00 17.97 46.11
CA GLY A 1003 4.03 17.71 47.09
C GLY A 1003 5.42 17.37 46.54
N PHE A 1004 5.58 17.37 45.21
CA PHE A 1004 6.88 17.18 44.57
C PHE A 1004 7.27 18.38 43.74
N ASP A 1005 8.59 18.56 43.53
CA ASP A 1005 9.07 19.55 42.57
C ASP A 1005 8.70 19.14 41.12
N THR A 1006 8.58 20.15 40.24
CA THR A 1006 8.36 19.88 38.81
C THR A 1006 9.51 19.06 38.25
N ARG A 1007 9.21 17.92 37.69
CA ARG A 1007 10.17 17.03 37.03
C ARG A 1007 10.24 17.34 35.55
N HIS A 1008 11.38 17.15 34.94
CA HIS A 1008 11.63 17.46 33.52
C HIS A 1008 12.35 16.31 32.86
N GLU A 1009 11.94 16.00 31.66
CA GLU A 1009 12.56 14.98 30.82
C GLU A 1009 12.79 15.51 29.40
N GLY A 1010 14.00 15.29 28.89
CA GLY A 1010 14.35 15.54 27.48
C GLY A 1010 14.58 14.23 26.76
N MET A 1011 14.18 14.13 25.51
CA MET A 1011 14.35 12.96 24.67
C MET A 1011 15.01 13.36 23.35
N ILE A 1012 15.99 12.58 22.94
CA ILE A 1012 16.52 12.54 21.57
C ILE A 1012 16.52 11.07 21.12
N SER A 1013 15.99 10.80 19.95
CA SER A 1013 15.90 9.44 19.44
C SER A 1013 16.00 9.41 17.92
N LEU A 1014 16.87 8.54 17.40
CA LEU A 1014 16.98 8.21 15.99
C LEU A 1014 16.30 6.87 15.74
N ASN A 1015 15.13 6.89 15.12
CA ASN A 1015 14.40 5.69 14.73
C ASN A 1015 14.87 5.21 13.34
N ILE A 1016 15.36 3.96 13.29
CA ILE A 1016 15.90 3.33 12.09
C ILE A 1016 14.83 2.50 11.42
N LEU A 1017 14.67 2.67 10.11
CA LEU A 1017 13.65 2.02 9.25
C LEU A 1017 12.19 2.34 9.65
N HIS A 1018 11.98 3.46 10.29
CA HIS A 1018 10.66 3.90 10.79
C HIS A 1018 10.24 5.24 10.21
#